data_07a55e18be8fa89c81dc7bc45caaded3
#
_entry.id   07a55e18be8fa89c81dc7bc45caaded3
#
_cell.length_a   1.000
_cell.length_b   1.000
_cell.length_c   1.000
_cell.angle_alpha   90.00
_cell.angle_beta   90.00
_cell.angle_gamma   90.00
#
_symmetry.space_group_name_H-M   'P 1'
#
loop_
_entity.id
_entity.type
_entity.pdbx_description
1 polymer ?
#
loop_
_entity_poly.entity_id
_entity_poly.type
_entity_poly.pdbx_seq_one_letter_code
_entity_poly.pdbx_strand_id
1 'polypeptide(L)'
;MPRSFIILLSGLTILFASCSKPEPNYPSNREPLKGNAFIQLPLGSVKPAGWLRDQLVIQANGLPGHLDEFWPSLTTSAWKGGEKEAWERGPYYLDGLVPLAYLLDDQRLLEKVKAWMEPMLASGQPNGWFGPAKNTDRWPLAVGLKVLKSYYEGSNDPRALEMIKKYFAYLAAEKPDWPDKEWRGVRAMENAVTGYWLFRQTGDTTILKAIRSIEGNSFSWADYFMKFPWDSLAAREGRIPKIWDAVGLTAHVVNNAMAVKYPGIWSQQSGIPMDLQASYTSMTNLDAHHGQVGGRFSGDEHLSGKNPTQGTEMCAVVEYMFSLENLIEITGDVKLADRLDILAFNSLPGTCTADYWAHQYDQQTNQVLVSVAPRPWSSNRPDANIFGTEPDFGCCTANGHQGWPKYTQSLWMASPDGGLAAISYAPCTVKALAGKKTPVNIEVQTNYPFGENITILVNPEKESSFPIYLRIPEWVSSPVVTVNGELLVCAPGGFLQIDRKWKSGDKVELKLESPVRIETRYNQAASVAKGPLFFSLRMEKKFTPITTTTHTYSYMGSTDWMIEPASPWNFGLILQDGNPAKSFEVVTNPIGKYPFGDRGDLIYNATSGSFDTLRQDPPLMLKAKGKLLPGWVMDGANAAAPPYSPLAADASVPVTDLLLVPYASAKLRVSEIPLIK
;
A
#
# COMPACT_ATOMS: atom_id res chain seq x y z
N MET A 1 -45.58 -0.91 -80.79
CA MET A 1 -45.00 0.18 -80.01
C MET A 1 -44.93 -0.28 -78.56
N PRO A 2 -43.74 -0.61 -77.99
CA PRO A 2 -43.64 -0.93 -76.60
C PRO A 2 -43.27 0.32 -75.82
N ARG A 3 -43.92 0.56 -74.70
CA ARG A 3 -43.66 1.63 -73.74
C ARG A 3 -42.53 1.20 -72.77
N SER A 4 -41.44 1.92 -72.81
CA SER A 4 -40.31 1.78 -71.83
C SER A 4 -40.71 2.41 -70.52
N PHE A 5 -40.67 1.61 -69.43
CA PHE A 5 -40.70 2.11 -68.02
C PHE A 5 -39.28 2.38 -67.53
N ILE A 6 -38.98 3.64 -67.18
CA ILE A 6 -37.74 4.03 -66.50
C ILE A 6 -38.03 3.93 -65.01
N ILE A 7 -37.36 3.01 -64.34
CA ILE A 7 -37.30 2.91 -62.85
C ILE A 7 -36.14 3.79 -62.35
N LEU A 8 -36.51 4.88 -61.72
CA LEU A 8 -35.54 5.68 -60.94
C LEU A 8 -35.21 4.97 -59.60
N LEU A 9 -34.04 4.41 -59.47
CA LEU A 9 -33.50 3.95 -58.16
C LEU A 9 -32.94 5.17 -57.42
N SER A 10 -33.66 5.69 -56.43
CA SER A 10 -33.14 6.66 -55.45
C SER A 10 -32.27 5.91 -54.42
N GLY A 11 -30.95 6.01 -54.56
CA GLY A 11 -30.00 5.49 -53.61
C GLY A 11 -30.05 6.28 -52.26
N LEU A 12 -30.57 5.63 -51.23
CA LEU A 12 -30.53 6.13 -49.86
C LEU A 12 -29.14 5.87 -49.28
N THR A 13 -28.25 6.89 -49.26
CA THR A 13 -26.95 6.82 -48.62
C THR A 13 -27.14 6.93 -47.11
N ILE A 14 -27.16 5.78 -46.42
CA ILE A 14 -27.16 5.76 -44.96
C ILE A 14 -25.74 6.14 -44.50
N LEU A 15 -25.55 7.38 -44.04
CA LEU A 15 -24.38 7.83 -43.32
C LEU A 15 -24.39 7.10 -41.96
N PHE A 16 -23.59 6.05 -41.82
CA PHE A 16 -23.23 5.52 -40.53
C PHE A 16 -22.35 6.59 -39.82
N ALA A 17 -22.96 7.40 -38.97
CA ALA A 17 -22.19 8.17 -37.99
C ALA A 17 -21.50 7.17 -37.06
N SER A 18 -20.24 6.88 -37.36
CA SER A 18 -19.37 6.19 -36.41
C SER A 18 -19.29 7.07 -35.17
N CYS A 19 -19.98 6.73 -34.09
CA CYS A 19 -19.72 7.27 -32.77
C CYS A 19 -18.33 6.76 -32.36
N SER A 20 -17.30 7.48 -32.78
CA SER A 20 -15.96 7.27 -32.20
C SER A 20 -16.05 7.55 -30.70
N LYS A 21 -15.66 6.56 -29.89
CA LYS A 21 -15.50 6.80 -28.45
C LYS A 21 -14.57 8.00 -28.28
N PRO A 22 -14.87 8.92 -27.35
CA PRO A 22 -13.99 10.05 -27.09
C PRO A 22 -12.59 9.51 -26.73
N GLU A 23 -11.56 10.12 -27.31
CA GLU A 23 -10.17 9.80 -26.91
C GLU A 23 -9.97 10.14 -25.43
N PRO A 24 -9.38 9.24 -24.64
CA PRO A 24 -9.09 9.51 -23.24
C PRO A 24 -8.13 10.69 -23.10
N ASN A 25 -8.25 11.43 -21.99
CA ASN A 25 -7.41 12.59 -21.71
C ASN A 25 -5.96 12.22 -21.39
N TYR A 26 -5.72 10.96 -21.04
CA TYR A 26 -4.42 10.41 -20.66
C TYR A 26 -4.11 9.15 -21.47
N PRO A 27 -2.82 8.82 -21.66
CA PRO A 27 -2.43 7.58 -22.33
C PRO A 27 -3.05 6.37 -21.63
N SER A 28 -3.90 5.64 -22.36
CA SER A 28 -4.63 4.46 -21.89
C SER A 28 -4.24 3.22 -22.67
N ASN A 29 -4.67 2.06 -22.20
CA ASN A 29 -4.50 0.83 -22.97
C ASN A 29 -5.12 0.96 -24.36
N ARG A 30 -4.38 0.52 -25.37
CA ARG A 30 -4.80 0.41 -26.77
C ARG A 30 -4.64 -1.03 -27.23
N GLU A 31 -5.33 -1.39 -28.31
CA GLU A 31 -5.18 -2.72 -28.90
C GLU A 31 -3.68 -3.11 -29.09
N PRO A 32 -3.27 -4.36 -28.75
CA PRO A 32 -4.13 -5.49 -28.35
C PRO A 32 -4.38 -5.63 -26.84
N LEU A 33 -4.01 -4.65 -26.01
CA LEU A 33 -4.30 -4.71 -24.57
C LEU A 33 -5.77 -4.44 -24.30
N LYS A 34 -6.35 -5.18 -23.33
CA LYS A 34 -7.67 -4.85 -22.79
C LYS A 34 -7.65 -3.47 -22.12
N GLY A 35 -8.76 -2.73 -22.26
CA GLY A 35 -8.95 -1.47 -21.55
C GLY A 35 -8.99 -1.65 -20.03
N ASN A 36 -8.39 -0.72 -19.31
CA ASN A 36 -8.47 -0.64 -17.85
C ASN A 36 -9.74 0.10 -17.41
N ALA A 37 -10.19 -0.15 -16.18
CA ALA A 37 -11.28 0.60 -15.57
C ALA A 37 -10.89 2.06 -15.32
N PHE A 38 -9.65 2.27 -14.86
CA PHE A 38 -9.10 3.59 -14.58
C PHE A 38 -7.72 3.77 -15.22
N ILE A 39 -7.19 4.98 -15.13
CA ILE A 39 -5.88 5.38 -15.64
C ILE A 39 -5.18 6.17 -14.54
N GLN A 40 -4.01 5.72 -14.11
CA GLN A 40 -3.22 6.45 -13.11
C GLN A 40 -2.89 7.86 -13.62
N LEU A 41 -3.13 8.88 -12.79
CA LEU A 41 -2.73 10.25 -13.08
C LEU A 41 -1.20 10.39 -12.99
N PRO A 42 -0.56 11.25 -13.79
CA PRO A 42 0.87 11.52 -13.69
C PRO A 42 1.28 11.99 -12.30
N LEU A 43 2.49 11.67 -11.86
CA LEU A 43 3.05 12.11 -10.59
C LEU A 43 2.97 13.63 -10.43
N GLY A 44 2.45 14.08 -9.29
CA GLY A 44 2.24 15.50 -8.99
C GLY A 44 0.86 16.04 -9.37
N SER A 45 0.03 15.26 -10.09
CA SER A 45 -1.38 15.61 -10.34
C SER A 45 -2.19 15.65 -9.04
N VAL A 46 -1.92 14.74 -8.11
CA VAL A 46 -2.50 14.70 -6.76
C VAL A 46 -1.47 15.23 -5.78
N LYS A 47 -1.82 16.25 -4.99
CA LYS A 47 -0.96 16.81 -3.95
C LYS A 47 -1.61 16.62 -2.58
N PRO A 48 -0.86 16.15 -1.56
CA PRO A 48 -1.40 15.98 -0.21
C PRO A 48 -1.73 17.32 0.44
N ALA A 49 -2.77 17.33 1.27
CA ALA A 49 -3.16 18.45 2.12
C ALA A 49 -3.42 17.98 3.56
N GLY A 50 -3.68 18.90 4.48
CA GLY A 50 -4.03 18.60 5.87
C GLY A 50 -3.14 17.51 6.49
N TRP A 51 -3.74 16.59 7.23
CA TRP A 51 -3.02 15.54 7.96
C TRP A 51 -2.18 14.62 7.02
N LEU A 52 -2.61 14.42 5.77
CA LEU A 52 -1.83 13.59 4.84
C LEU A 52 -0.52 14.29 4.45
N ARG A 53 -0.57 15.61 4.23
CA ARG A 53 0.65 16.39 3.99
C ARG A 53 1.58 16.35 5.21
N ASP A 54 1.01 16.49 6.41
CA ASP A 54 1.81 16.39 7.65
C ASP A 54 2.49 15.03 7.77
N GLN A 55 1.79 13.94 7.42
CA GLN A 55 2.34 12.59 7.42
C GLN A 55 3.51 12.42 6.42
N LEU A 56 3.39 12.98 5.20
CA LEU A 56 4.49 12.95 4.23
C LEU A 56 5.66 13.84 4.68
N VAL A 57 5.39 14.98 5.32
CA VAL A 57 6.44 15.86 5.90
C VAL A 57 7.17 15.16 7.05
N ILE A 58 6.46 14.41 7.91
CA ILE A 58 7.08 13.58 8.95
C ILE A 58 8.03 12.57 8.30
N GLN A 59 7.58 11.88 7.27
CA GLN A 59 8.40 10.92 6.52
C GLN A 59 9.63 11.59 5.89
N ALA A 60 9.47 12.78 5.29
CA ALA A 60 10.56 13.56 4.70
C ALA A 60 11.61 14.05 5.74
N ASN A 61 11.19 14.25 6.98
CA ASN A 61 12.05 14.70 8.09
C ASN A 61 12.54 13.54 8.99
N GLY A 62 12.07 12.32 8.76
CA GLY A 62 12.53 11.09 9.41
C GLY A 62 13.59 10.36 8.59
N LEU A 63 13.74 9.05 8.84
CA LEU A 63 14.70 8.21 8.12
C LEU A 63 14.67 8.37 6.61
N PRO A 64 13.50 8.31 5.91
CA PRO A 64 13.47 8.33 4.46
C PRO A 64 14.12 9.57 3.84
N GLY A 65 13.97 10.72 4.48
CA GLY A 65 14.57 11.96 3.99
C GLY A 65 16.06 12.11 4.27
N HIS A 66 16.66 11.22 5.07
CA HIS A 66 18.03 11.33 5.58
C HIS A 66 18.90 10.08 5.39
N LEU A 67 18.36 8.93 5.01
CA LEU A 67 19.10 7.67 4.88
C LEU A 67 20.37 7.79 4.02
N ASP A 68 20.34 8.56 2.96
CA ASP A 68 21.47 8.75 2.05
C ASP A 68 22.59 9.67 2.62
N GLU A 69 22.38 10.21 3.81
CA GLU A 69 23.37 11.05 4.52
C GLU A 69 24.25 10.24 5.48
N PHE A 70 23.76 9.10 5.99
CA PHE A 70 24.49 8.36 7.02
C PHE A 70 24.48 6.82 6.85
N TRP A 71 23.47 6.25 6.19
CA TRP A 71 23.37 4.81 6.04
C TRP A 71 24.36 4.28 4.98
N PRO A 72 25.32 3.40 5.34
CA PRO A 72 26.39 2.98 4.43
C PRO A 72 25.93 2.38 3.11
N SER A 73 24.79 1.69 3.11
CA SER A 73 24.19 1.14 1.88
C SER A 73 23.84 2.21 0.84
N LEU A 74 23.55 3.44 1.27
CA LEU A 74 23.20 4.55 0.39
C LEU A 74 24.32 5.58 0.24
N THR A 75 25.08 5.89 1.31
CA THR A 75 26.17 6.87 1.23
C THR A 75 27.27 6.45 0.27
N THR A 76 27.49 5.13 0.09
CA THR A 76 28.51 4.54 -0.78
C THR A 76 27.91 3.70 -1.92
N SER A 77 26.62 3.87 -2.21
CA SER A 77 25.92 3.09 -3.23
C SER A 77 26.50 3.29 -4.62
N ALA A 78 26.67 2.20 -5.34
CA ALA A 78 27.12 2.22 -6.73
C ALA A 78 26.07 2.85 -7.68
N TRP A 79 24.81 2.90 -7.29
CA TRP A 79 23.75 3.61 -8.02
C TRP A 79 23.93 5.14 -8.01
N LYS A 80 24.62 5.66 -6.98
CA LYS A 80 24.98 7.08 -6.85
C LYS A 80 26.42 7.38 -7.31
N GLY A 81 27.07 6.41 -7.99
CA GLY A 81 28.48 6.53 -8.41
C GLY A 81 29.49 6.08 -7.34
N GLY A 82 29.08 5.49 -6.24
CA GLY A 82 29.94 4.86 -5.25
C GLY A 82 30.39 3.45 -5.66
N GLU A 83 30.98 2.70 -4.72
CA GLU A 83 31.63 1.43 -5.04
C GLU A 83 30.99 0.20 -4.37
N LYS A 84 30.07 0.36 -3.41
CA LYS A 84 29.59 -0.74 -2.58
C LYS A 84 28.25 -1.32 -3.06
N GLU A 85 27.18 -0.93 -2.44
CA GLU A 85 25.87 -1.50 -2.72
C GLU A 85 25.47 -1.25 -4.18
N ALA A 86 25.26 -2.32 -4.95
CA ALA A 86 24.99 -2.28 -6.38
C ALA A 86 23.69 -3.01 -6.75
N TRP A 87 22.96 -3.54 -5.75
CA TRP A 87 21.78 -4.37 -5.99
C TRP A 87 20.48 -3.56 -5.80
N GLU A 88 19.62 -3.87 -4.84
CA GLU A 88 18.26 -3.33 -4.79
C GLU A 88 18.04 -2.10 -3.88
N ARG A 89 18.95 -1.83 -2.93
CA ARG A 89 18.72 -0.79 -1.90
C ARG A 89 18.66 0.62 -2.48
N GLY A 90 19.52 0.93 -3.44
CA GLY A 90 19.50 2.22 -4.14
C GLY A 90 18.19 2.44 -4.91
N PRO A 91 17.78 1.53 -5.81
CA PRO A 91 16.50 1.62 -6.51
C PRO A 91 15.28 1.66 -5.58
N TYR A 92 15.24 0.85 -4.53
CA TYR A 92 14.15 0.88 -3.54
C TYR A 92 14.06 2.22 -2.83
N TYR A 93 15.18 2.77 -2.41
CA TYR A 93 15.21 4.10 -1.82
C TYR A 93 14.62 5.16 -2.76
N LEU A 94 15.00 5.12 -4.03
CA LEU A 94 14.52 6.07 -5.03
C LEU A 94 13.05 5.86 -5.38
N ASP A 95 12.53 4.63 -5.32
CA ASP A 95 11.12 4.30 -5.60
C ASP A 95 10.14 4.96 -4.59
N GLY A 96 10.65 5.29 -3.39
CA GLY A 96 9.93 6.11 -2.40
C GLY A 96 10.31 7.59 -2.43
N LEU A 97 11.61 7.92 -2.57
CA LEU A 97 12.10 9.29 -2.49
C LEU A 97 11.62 10.17 -3.66
N VAL A 98 11.63 9.63 -4.88
CA VAL A 98 11.22 10.40 -6.08
C VAL A 98 9.77 10.88 -5.94
N PRO A 99 8.77 10.01 -5.72
CA PRO A 99 7.41 10.51 -5.57
C PRO A 99 7.24 11.40 -4.33
N LEU A 100 7.91 11.12 -3.21
CA LEU A 100 7.85 11.96 -2.01
C LEU A 100 8.29 13.40 -2.31
N ALA A 101 9.42 13.57 -3.01
CA ALA A 101 9.96 14.88 -3.36
C ALA A 101 9.01 15.70 -4.23
N TYR A 102 8.46 15.07 -5.27
CA TYR A 102 7.54 15.74 -6.20
C TYR A 102 6.15 15.98 -5.59
N LEU A 103 5.67 15.14 -4.68
CA LEU A 103 4.39 15.35 -4.00
C LEU A 103 4.43 16.52 -3.02
N LEU A 104 5.56 16.71 -2.34
CA LEU A 104 5.75 17.79 -1.38
C LEU A 104 6.27 19.09 -2.00
N ASP A 105 6.78 19.07 -3.24
CA ASP A 105 7.57 20.15 -3.84
C ASP A 105 8.75 20.57 -2.93
N ASP A 106 9.35 19.59 -2.23
CA ASP A 106 10.42 19.83 -1.27
C ASP A 106 11.76 19.99 -2.00
N GLN A 107 12.29 21.21 -2.00
CA GLN A 107 13.51 21.56 -2.74
C GLN A 107 14.72 20.72 -2.29
N ARG A 108 14.85 20.44 -0.99
CA ARG A 108 15.93 19.60 -0.45
C ARG A 108 15.87 18.18 -1.01
N LEU A 109 14.68 17.58 -1.04
CA LEU A 109 14.48 16.24 -1.59
C LEU A 109 14.63 16.23 -3.12
N LEU A 110 14.17 17.26 -3.83
CA LEU A 110 14.37 17.38 -5.29
C LEU A 110 15.84 17.45 -5.67
N GLU A 111 16.67 18.15 -4.89
CA GLU A 111 18.13 18.18 -5.08
C GLU A 111 18.76 16.81 -4.84
N LYS A 112 18.32 16.08 -3.80
CA LYS A 112 18.73 14.69 -3.57
C LYS A 112 18.35 13.79 -4.74
N VAL A 113 17.09 13.84 -5.18
CA VAL A 113 16.62 13.09 -6.36
C VAL A 113 17.52 13.35 -7.55
N LYS A 114 17.83 14.61 -7.86
CA LYS A 114 18.72 14.96 -8.97
C LYS A 114 20.12 14.35 -8.81
N ALA A 115 20.69 14.42 -7.59
CA ALA A 115 22.01 13.85 -7.30
C ALA A 115 22.08 12.34 -7.50
N TRP A 116 20.97 11.61 -7.31
CA TRP A 116 20.87 10.19 -7.55
C TRP A 116 20.54 9.85 -9.02
N MET A 117 19.68 10.65 -9.64
CA MET A 117 19.23 10.36 -11.01
C MET A 117 20.29 10.65 -12.06
N GLU A 118 21.16 11.63 -11.89
CA GLU A 118 22.22 11.93 -12.87
C GLU A 118 23.19 10.74 -13.07
N PRO A 119 23.75 10.10 -12.03
CA PRO A 119 24.55 8.88 -12.22
C PRO A 119 23.75 7.72 -12.82
N MET A 120 22.50 7.52 -12.39
CA MET A 120 21.63 6.47 -12.94
C MET A 120 21.41 6.68 -14.44
N LEU A 121 21.07 7.89 -14.87
CA LEU A 121 20.88 8.23 -16.29
C LEU A 121 22.17 8.13 -17.10
N ALA A 122 23.32 8.43 -16.50
CA ALA A 122 24.61 8.29 -17.14
C ALA A 122 25.08 6.83 -17.27
N SER A 123 24.49 5.89 -16.52
CA SER A 123 24.88 4.47 -16.50
C SER A 123 24.42 3.65 -17.70
N GLY A 124 23.61 4.24 -18.60
CA GLY A 124 23.04 3.55 -19.76
C GLY A 124 24.12 3.01 -20.72
N GLN A 125 24.04 1.73 -21.06
CA GLN A 125 24.96 1.04 -21.96
C GLN A 125 24.40 0.99 -23.40
N PRO A 126 25.26 0.81 -24.40
CA PRO A 126 24.83 0.73 -25.81
C PRO A 126 23.82 -0.39 -26.11
N ASN A 127 23.89 -1.51 -25.36
CA ASN A 127 22.96 -2.63 -25.51
C ASN A 127 21.59 -2.38 -24.83
N GLY A 128 21.42 -1.31 -24.06
CA GLY A 128 20.19 -0.99 -23.34
C GLY A 128 20.20 -1.36 -21.85
N TRP A 129 21.25 -2.03 -21.37
CA TRP A 129 21.44 -2.24 -19.92
C TRP A 129 21.71 -0.92 -19.22
N PHE A 130 21.34 -0.79 -17.95
CA PHE A 130 21.63 0.40 -17.12
C PHE A 130 21.92 0.01 -15.66
N GLY A 131 22.40 0.96 -14.89
CA GLY A 131 22.77 0.77 -13.49
C GLY A 131 24.24 0.40 -13.29
N PRO A 132 24.65 0.08 -12.06
CA PRO A 132 26.04 -0.15 -11.70
C PRO A 132 26.69 -1.26 -12.53
N ALA A 133 27.92 -1.05 -12.96
CA ALA A 133 28.67 -2.04 -13.77
C ALA A 133 28.87 -3.39 -13.07
N LYS A 134 28.85 -3.41 -11.72
CA LYS A 134 28.95 -4.63 -10.91
C LYS A 134 27.62 -5.42 -10.83
N ASN A 135 26.49 -4.81 -11.21
CA ASN A 135 25.20 -5.48 -11.16
C ASN A 135 24.99 -6.31 -12.42
N THR A 136 24.78 -7.61 -12.23
CA THR A 136 24.45 -8.56 -13.29
C THR A 136 23.04 -9.11 -13.18
N ASP A 137 22.29 -8.69 -12.14
CA ASP A 137 20.93 -9.13 -11.86
C ASP A 137 19.90 -8.14 -12.45
N ARG A 138 18.87 -8.66 -13.09
CA ARG A 138 17.78 -7.86 -13.66
C ARG A 138 16.74 -7.41 -12.64
N TRP A 139 16.72 -8.02 -11.46
CA TRP A 139 15.77 -7.61 -10.42
C TRP A 139 15.91 -6.13 -10.02
N PRO A 140 17.08 -5.60 -9.67
CA PRO A 140 17.23 -4.17 -9.35
C PRO A 140 16.82 -3.24 -10.49
N LEU A 141 16.97 -3.68 -11.74
CA LEU A 141 16.57 -2.89 -12.90
C LEU A 141 15.05 -2.77 -13.00
N ALA A 142 14.31 -3.83 -12.65
CA ALA A 142 12.85 -3.76 -12.61
C ALA A 142 12.33 -2.71 -11.60
N VAL A 143 13.00 -2.57 -10.45
CA VAL A 143 12.73 -1.47 -9.52
C VAL A 143 13.17 -0.12 -10.11
N GLY A 144 14.35 -0.07 -10.71
CA GLY A 144 14.87 1.11 -11.41
C GLY A 144 13.94 1.64 -12.52
N LEU A 145 13.21 0.75 -13.20
CA LEU A 145 12.20 1.15 -14.19
C LEU A 145 11.04 1.92 -13.56
N LYS A 146 10.58 1.54 -12.35
CA LYS A 146 9.55 2.29 -11.60
C LYS A 146 10.06 3.68 -11.22
N VAL A 147 11.33 3.76 -10.79
CA VAL A 147 12.02 5.02 -10.49
C VAL A 147 12.08 5.92 -11.72
N LEU A 148 12.55 5.39 -12.86
CA LEU A 148 12.66 6.15 -14.11
C LEU A 148 11.29 6.64 -14.60
N LYS A 149 10.23 5.82 -14.48
CA LYS A 149 8.85 6.22 -14.77
C LYS A 149 8.43 7.41 -13.90
N SER A 150 8.56 7.29 -12.58
CA SER A 150 8.17 8.34 -11.63
C SER A 150 8.98 9.62 -11.85
N TYR A 151 10.28 9.49 -12.11
CA TYR A 151 11.13 10.63 -12.42
C TYR A 151 10.74 11.32 -13.72
N TYR A 152 10.44 10.55 -14.79
CA TYR A 152 9.94 11.12 -16.05
C TYR A 152 8.64 11.89 -15.85
N GLU A 153 7.68 11.30 -15.13
CA GLU A 153 6.38 11.94 -14.87
C GLU A 153 6.51 13.24 -14.05
N GLY A 154 7.44 13.29 -13.08
CA GLY A 154 7.66 14.47 -12.24
C GLY A 154 8.52 15.55 -12.88
N SER A 155 9.57 15.17 -13.64
CA SER A 155 10.56 16.10 -14.21
C SER A 155 10.35 16.44 -15.67
N ASN A 156 9.65 15.59 -16.43
CA ASN A 156 9.60 15.60 -17.90
C ASN A 156 10.99 15.40 -18.56
N ASP A 157 11.98 14.81 -17.88
CA ASP A 157 13.30 14.55 -18.45
C ASP A 157 13.24 13.41 -19.47
N PRO A 158 13.44 13.69 -20.78
CA PRO A 158 13.31 12.68 -21.84
C PRO A 158 14.35 11.56 -21.73
N ARG A 159 15.48 11.78 -21.05
CA ARG A 159 16.54 10.78 -20.87
C ARG A 159 16.01 9.54 -20.13
N ALA A 160 15.12 9.73 -19.15
CA ALA A 160 14.50 8.62 -18.41
C ALA A 160 13.63 7.76 -19.33
N LEU A 161 12.78 8.38 -20.16
CA LEU A 161 11.94 7.67 -21.12
C LEU A 161 12.78 6.89 -22.14
N GLU A 162 13.85 7.50 -22.67
CA GLU A 162 14.76 6.86 -23.63
C GLU A 162 15.51 5.68 -23.00
N MET A 163 15.88 5.77 -21.72
CA MET A 163 16.49 4.65 -21.00
C MET A 163 15.53 3.48 -20.84
N ILE A 164 14.27 3.72 -20.48
CA ILE A 164 13.23 2.69 -20.40
C ILE A 164 13.03 2.02 -21.76
N LYS A 165 12.93 2.80 -22.86
CA LYS A 165 12.80 2.27 -24.22
C LYS A 165 13.98 1.35 -24.60
N LYS A 166 15.22 1.77 -24.35
CA LYS A 166 16.43 0.98 -24.64
C LYS A 166 16.44 -0.34 -23.86
N TYR A 167 16.02 -0.31 -22.59
CA TYR A 167 15.97 -1.53 -21.78
C TYR A 167 14.93 -2.53 -22.33
N PHE A 168 13.74 -2.09 -22.74
CA PHE A 168 12.75 -2.98 -23.35
C PHE A 168 13.20 -3.48 -24.74
N ALA A 169 13.94 -2.69 -25.52
CA ALA A 169 14.57 -3.16 -26.75
C ALA A 169 15.60 -4.25 -26.46
N TYR A 170 16.43 -4.09 -25.41
CA TYR A 170 17.35 -5.12 -24.93
C TYR A 170 16.62 -6.40 -24.56
N LEU A 171 15.55 -6.34 -23.73
CA LEU A 171 14.79 -7.53 -23.35
C LEU A 171 14.18 -8.26 -24.55
N ALA A 172 13.72 -7.52 -25.55
CA ALA A 172 13.14 -8.09 -26.77
C ALA A 172 14.17 -8.78 -27.65
N ALA A 173 15.41 -8.25 -27.72
CA ALA A 173 16.50 -8.76 -28.55
C ALA A 173 17.18 -9.97 -27.92
N GLU A 174 17.59 -9.84 -26.67
CA GLU A 174 18.40 -10.85 -25.97
C GLU A 174 17.58 -12.03 -25.45
N LYS A 175 16.28 -11.85 -25.20
CA LYS A 175 15.38 -12.87 -24.62
C LYS A 175 16.02 -13.58 -23.43
N PRO A 176 16.43 -12.85 -22.39
CA PRO A 176 17.16 -13.42 -21.27
C PRO A 176 16.35 -14.49 -20.54
N ASP A 177 17.05 -15.41 -19.90
CA ASP A 177 16.46 -16.42 -19.00
C ASP A 177 15.92 -15.80 -17.70
N TRP A 178 14.90 -16.44 -17.12
CA TRP A 178 14.25 -16.03 -15.88
C TRP A 178 14.11 -17.25 -14.94
N PRO A 179 15.19 -17.70 -14.30
CA PRO A 179 15.19 -18.94 -13.54
C PRO A 179 14.31 -18.86 -12.28
N ASP A 180 13.45 -19.85 -12.10
CA ASP A 180 12.43 -19.91 -11.03
C ASP A 180 12.99 -19.85 -9.60
N LYS A 181 14.26 -20.20 -9.41
CA LYS A 181 14.93 -20.24 -8.11
C LYS A 181 15.80 -19.01 -7.83
N GLU A 182 15.65 -17.97 -8.62
CA GLU A 182 16.38 -16.71 -8.47
C GLU A 182 15.40 -15.53 -8.36
N TRP A 183 15.82 -14.47 -7.68
CA TRP A 183 15.01 -13.25 -7.50
C TRP A 183 14.50 -12.70 -8.83
N ARG A 184 15.37 -12.63 -9.84
CA ARG A 184 14.99 -12.14 -11.18
C ARG A 184 13.90 -12.98 -11.84
N GLY A 185 13.80 -14.27 -11.54
CA GLY A 185 12.80 -15.16 -12.12
C GLY A 185 11.44 -15.06 -11.41
N VAL A 186 11.41 -15.13 -10.08
CA VAL A 186 10.16 -15.02 -9.32
C VAL A 186 9.57 -13.60 -9.34
N ARG A 187 10.39 -12.57 -9.60
CA ARG A 187 9.98 -11.17 -9.68
C ARG A 187 9.96 -10.62 -11.13
N ALA A 188 10.12 -11.47 -12.12
CA ALA A 188 10.28 -11.08 -13.52
C ALA A 188 9.15 -10.19 -14.05
N MET A 189 7.90 -10.51 -13.68
CA MET A 189 6.70 -9.79 -14.13
C MET A 189 6.57 -8.37 -13.56
N GLU A 190 7.44 -7.96 -12.62
CA GLU A 190 7.53 -6.55 -12.19
C GLU A 190 7.88 -5.62 -13.36
N ASN A 191 8.65 -6.11 -14.33
CA ASN A 191 8.95 -5.38 -15.58
C ASN A 191 7.69 -5.01 -16.37
N ALA A 192 6.62 -5.81 -16.30
CA ALA A 192 5.40 -5.58 -17.07
C ALA A 192 4.66 -4.31 -16.62
N VAL A 193 4.80 -3.90 -15.35
CA VAL A 193 4.20 -2.66 -14.81
C VAL A 193 4.65 -1.46 -15.66
N THR A 194 5.96 -1.25 -15.74
CA THR A 194 6.53 -0.14 -16.53
C THR A 194 6.43 -0.41 -18.02
N GLY A 195 6.48 -1.67 -18.45
CA GLY A 195 6.36 -2.04 -19.86
C GLY A 195 4.99 -1.66 -20.45
N TYR A 196 3.88 -1.97 -19.78
CA TYR A 196 2.56 -1.57 -20.28
C TYR A 196 2.35 -0.05 -20.20
N TRP A 197 2.89 0.62 -19.17
CA TRP A 197 2.91 2.08 -19.16
C TRP A 197 3.66 2.64 -20.38
N LEU A 198 4.84 2.11 -20.71
CA LEU A 198 5.61 2.53 -21.88
C LEU A 198 4.86 2.24 -23.21
N PHE A 199 4.20 1.08 -23.31
CA PHE A 199 3.36 0.77 -24.48
C PHE A 199 2.21 1.77 -24.64
N ARG A 200 1.55 2.17 -23.55
CA ARG A 200 0.52 3.21 -23.58
C ARG A 200 1.06 4.54 -24.13
N GLN A 201 2.31 4.90 -23.77
CA GLN A 201 2.95 6.14 -24.25
C GLN A 201 3.36 6.06 -25.73
N THR A 202 3.88 4.92 -26.17
CA THR A 202 4.60 4.82 -27.46
C THR A 202 3.83 4.06 -28.55
N GLY A 203 3.03 3.07 -28.19
CA GLY A 203 2.42 2.11 -29.11
C GLY A 203 3.40 1.08 -29.68
N ASP A 204 4.64 1.00 -29.16
CA ASP A 204 5.65 0.07 -29.64
C ASP A 204 5.34 -1.38 -29.20
N THR A 205 4.94 -2.23 -30.16
CA THR A 205 4.57 -3.62 -29.90
C THR A 205 5.75 -4.53 -29.54
N THR A 206 7.00 -4.08 -29.71
CA THR A 206 8.18 -4.85 -29.28
C THR A 206 8.19 -5.02 -27.77
N ILE A 207 7.63 -4.06 -27.02
CA ILE A 207 7.44 -4.11 -25.58
C ILE A 207 6.53 -5.29 -25.19
N LEU A 208 5.42 -5.46 -25.90
CA LEU A 208 4.49 -6.57 -25.66
C LEU A 208 5.12 -7.94 -25.93
N LYS A 209 6.01 -8.01 -26.95
CA LYS A 209 6.78 -9.23 -27.23
C LYS A 209 7.76 -9.55 -26.11
N ALA A 210 8.44 -8.53 -25.56
CA ALA A 210 9.33 -8.70 -24.42
C ALA A 210 8.56 -9.22 -23.19
N ILE A 211 7.43 -8.60 -22.84
CA ILE A 211 6.61 -9.01 -21.70
C ILE A 211 6.08 -10.44 -21.88
N ARG A 212 5.61 -10.81 -23.06
CA ARG A 212 5.19 -12.19 -23.37
C ARG A 212 6.34 -13.20 -23.20
N SER A 213 7.56 -12.80 -23.59
CA SER A 213 8.74 -13.65 -23.38
C SER A 213 9.09 -13.79 -21.91
N ILE A 214 8.95 -12.73 -21.11
CA ILE A 214 9.16 -12.78 -19.66
C ILE A 214 8.16 -13.73 -19.00
N GLU A 215 6.88 -13.55 -19.27
CA GLU A 215 5.81 -14.37 -18.67
C GLU A 215 5.97 -15.86 -19.01
N GLY A 216 6.23 -16.17 -20.30
CA GLY A 216 6.36 -17.56 -20.76
C GLY A 216 7.64 -18.27 -20.31
N ASN A 217 8.62 -17.56 -19.72
CA ASN A 217 9.92 -18.11 -19.30
C ASN A 217 10.27 -17.79 -17.84
N SER A 218 9.34 -17.30 -17.05
CA SER A 218 9.51 -17.02 -15.62
C SER A 218 8.55 -17.88 -14.77
N PHE A 219 8.69 -17.78 -13.45
CA PHE A 219 7.84 -18.51 -12.53
C PHE A 219 6.35 -18.17 -12.73
N SER A 220 5.50 -19.19 -12.95
CA SER A 220 4.05 -19.02 -13.12
C SER A 220 3.35 -18.80 -11.78
N TRP A 221 3.18 -17.54 -11.38
CA TRP A 221 2.42 -17.19 -10.19
C TRP A 221 0.93 -17.48 -10.33
N ALA A 222 0.38 -17.43 -11.53
CA ALA A 222 -1.02 -17.82 -11.76
C ALA A 222 -1.26 -19.29 -11.39
N ASP A 223 -0.42 -20.20 -11.86
CA ASP A 223 -0.50 -21.62 -11.53
C ASP A 223 -0.27 -21.88 -10.03
N TYR A 224 0.71 -21.18 -9.45
CA TYR A 224 1.01 -21.31 -8.02
C TYR A 224 -0.18 -20.90 -7.16
N PHE A 225 -0.79 -19.75 -7.41
CA PHE A 225 -1.93 -19.27 -6.62
C PHE A 225 -3.19 -20.09 -6.81
N MET A 226 -3.42 -20.62 -8.00
CA MET A 226 -4.55 -21.52 -8.26
C MET A 226 -4.42 -22.87 -7.55
N LYS A 227 -3.19 -23.38 -7.34
CA LYS A 227 -2.89 -24.63 -6.64
C LYS A 227 -2.62 -24.44 -5.16
N PHE A 228 -2.05 -23.33 -4.79
CA PHE A 228 -1.58 -22.88 -3.48
C PHE A 228 -1.15 -24.03 -2.55
N PRO A 229 0.04 -24.58 -2.73
CA PRO A 229 0.46 -25.85 -2.09
C PRO A 229 0.71 -25.75 -0.58
N TRP A 230 0.36 -24.63 0.05
CA TRP A 230 0.64 -24.34 1.46
C TRP A 230 -0.01 -25.33 2.42
N ASP A 231 -1.21 -25.86 2.12
CA ASP A 231 -1.88 -26.84 2.96
C ASP A 231 -1.03 -28.09 3.21
N SER A 232 -0.31 -28.54 2.19
CA SER A 232 0.60 -29.68 2.32
C SER A 232 1.85 -29.38 3.14
N LEU A 233 2.20 -28.09 3.28
CA LEU A 233 3.35 -27.62 4.04
C LEU A 233 2.98 -27.27 5.48
N ALA A 234 1.81 -26.68 5.71
CA ALA A 234 1.26 -26.41 7.04
C ALA A 234 0.98 -27.68 7.84
N ALA A 235 0.66 -28.79 7.16
CA ALA A 235 0.49 -30.11 7.77
C ALA A 235 1.79 -30.71 8.37
N ARG A 236 2.95 -30.10 8.08
CA ARG A 236 4.22 -30.46 8.73
C ARG A 236 4.35 -29.67 10.03
N GLU A 237 3.62 -30.11 11.05
CA GLU A 237 3.63 -29.48 12.37
C GLU A 237 5.04 -29.13 12.85
N GLY A 238 5.23 -27.89 13.29
CA GLY A 238 6.44 -27.39 13.94
C GLY A 238 7.64 -27.12 13.02
N ARG A 239 7.51 -27.27 11.71
CA ARG A 239 8.60 -26.91 10.78
C ARG A 239 8.28 -25.63 10.01
N ILE A 240 9.08 -24.63 10.26
CA ILE A 240 9.11 -23.40 9.44
C ILE A 240 10.01 -23.69 8.22
N PRO A 241 9.49 -23.64 6.97
CA PRO A 241 10.33 -23.82 5.79
C PRO A 241 11.33 -22.66 5.71
N LYS A 242 12.60 -22.97 5.50
CA LYS A 242 13.59 -21.94 5.19
C LYS A 242 13.45 -21.51 3.75
N ILE A 243 13.83 -20.27 3.42
CA ILE A 243 13.77 -19.70 2.08
C ILE A 243 14.45 -20.60 1.02
N TRP A 244 15.48 -21.36 1.41
CA TRP A 244 16.25 -22.28 0.55
C TRP A 244 15.76 -23.73 0.57
N ASP A 245 14.65 -23.99 1.24
CA ASP A 245 14.01 -25.33 1.26
C ASP A 245 13.23 -25.58 -0.05
N ALA A 246 12.49 -26.68 -0.12
CA ALA A 246 11.72 -27.12 -1.29
C ALA A 246 10.67 -26.08 -1.77
N VAL A 247 10.22 -25.18 -0.91
CA VAL A 247 9.31 -24.08 -1.24
C VAL A 247 10.06 -22.88 -1.83
N GLY A 248 11.33 -22.73 -1.46
CA GLY A 248 12.21 -21.68 -1.97
C GLY A 248 11.61 -20.28 -1.87
N LEU A 249 11.88 -19.47 -2.89
CA LEU A 249 11.42 -18.07 -2.96
C LEU A 249 9.90 -17.93 -3.08
N THR A 250 9.16 -18.99 -3.37
CA THR A 250 7.69 -18.94 -3.50
C THR A 250 6.96 -18.82 -2.15
N ALA A 251 7.62 -19.17 -1.05
CA ALA A 251 7.10 -18.95 0.30
C ALA A 251 7.48 -17.57 0.87
N HIS A 252 8.39 -16.84 0.25
CA HIS A 252 8.81 -15.51 0.70
C HIS A 252 7.65 -14.52 0.67
N VAL A 253 7.39 -13.84 1.79
CA VAL A 253 6.19 -13.02 1.97
C VAL A 253 6.12 -11.86 0.97
N VAL A 254 7.26 -11.20 0.68
CA VAL A 254 7.32 -10.07 -0.24
C VAL A 254 7.09 -10.51 -1.68
N ASN A 255 7.61 -11.68 -2.07
CA ASN A 255 7.35 -12.24 -3.39
C ASN A 255 5.86 -12.52 -3.60
N ASN A 256 5.16 -13.03 -2.58
CA ASN A 256 3.71 -13.20 -2.62
C ASN A 256 2.99 -11.86 -2.73
N ALA A 257 3.40 -10.86 -1.93
CA ALA A 257 2.81 -9.52 -1.96
C ALA A 257 2.94 -8.84 -3.34
N MET A 258 4.12 -8.94 -3.96
CA MET A 258 4.35 -8.46 -5.33
C MET A 258 3.55 -9.23 -6.36
N ALA A 259 3.51 -10.56 -6.21
CA ALA A 259 2.93 -11.46 -7.19
C ALA A 259 1.41 -11.41 -7.24
N VAL A 260 0.74 -10.94 -6.20
CA VAL A 260 -0.74 -10.71 -6.23
C VAL A 260 -1.17 -9.96 -7.50
N LYS A 261 -0.37 -8.98 -7.97
CA LYS A 261 -0.69 -8.20 -9.18
C LYS A 261 -0.31 -8.89 -10.50
N TYR A 262 0.65 -9.81 -10.52
CA TYR A 262 1.25 -10.29 -11.77
C TYR A 262 0.27 -10.97 -12.71
N PRO A 263 -0.59 -11.91 -12.27
CA PRO A 263 -1.59 -12.50 -13.17
C PRO A 263 -2.59 -11.46 -13.67
N GLY A 264 -3.04 -10.53 -12.81
CA GLY A 264 -3.94 -9.45 -13.20
C GLY A 264 -3.31 -8.48 -14.21
N ILE A 265 -2.03 -8.14 -14.05
CA ILE A 265 -1.28 -7.35 -15.02
C ILE A 265 -1.18 -8.09 -16.36
N TRP A 266 -0.83 -9.38 -16.34
CA TRP A 266 -0.76 -10.21 -17.54
C TRP A 266 -2.10 -10.34 -18.25
N SER A 267 -3.21 -10.39 -17.51
CA SER A 267 -4.57 -10.51 -18.08
C SER A 267 -4.92 -9.43 -19.10
N GLN A 268 -4.26 -8.26 -19.02
CA GLN A 268 -4.45 -7.18 -19.98
C GLN A 268 -3.97 -7.58 -21.38
N GLN A 269 -2.90 -8.37 -21.48
CA GLN A 269 -2.33 -8.84 -22.76
C GLN A 269 -2.82 -10.23 -23.16
N SER A 270 -2.98 -11.16 -22.22
CA SER A 270 -3.45 -12.52 -22.50
C SER A 270 -4.91 -12.54 -22.92
N GLY A 271 -5.70 -11.65 -22.37
CA GLY A 271 -7.12 -11.64 -22.54
C GLY A 271 -7.86 -12.78 -21.81
N ILE A 272 -7.16 -13.63 -21.06
CA ILE A 272 -7.69 -14.80 -20.38
C ILE A 272 -8.28 -14.41 -19.02
N PRO A 273 -9.60 -14.64 -18.78
CA PRO A 273 -10.21 -14.25 -17.49
C PRO A 273 -9.61 -14.97 -16.28
N MET A 274 -9.09 -16.19 -16.47
CA MET A 274 -8.50 -16.99 -15.38
C MET A 274 -7.20 -16.36 -14.84
N ASP A 275 -6.46 -15.61 -15.66
CA ASP A 275 -5.28 -14.89 -15.20
C ASP A 275 -5.67 -13.82 -14.18
N LEU A 276 -6.71 -13.03 -14.46
CA LEU A 276 -7.22 -12.06 -13.48
C LEU A 276 -7.78 -12.76 -12.24
N GLN A 277 -8.50 -13.89 -12.42
CA GLN A 277 -9.04 -14.68 -11.30
C GLN A 277 -7.93 -15.20 -10.39
N ALA A 278 -6.75 -15.53 -10.91
CA ALA A 278 -5.62 -15.99 -10.10
C ALA A 278 -5.15 -14.90 -9.11
N SER A 279 -5.21 -13.62 -9.46
CA SER A 279 -4.95 -12.51 -8.52
C SER A 279 -5.95 -12.49 -7.36
N TYR A 280 -7.25 -12.68 -7.61
CA TYR A 280 -8.26 -12.76 -6.55
C TYR A 280 -8.11 -14.04 -5.70
N THR A 281 -7.80 -15.14 -6.35
CA THR A 281 -7.55 -16.42 -5.67
C THR A 281 -6.33 -16.32 -4.74
N SER A 282 -5.26 -15.61 -5.16
CA SER A 282 -4.10 -15.36 -4.31
C SER A 282 -4.46 -14.65 -3.01
N MET A 283 -5.24 -13.58 -3.09
CA MET A 283 -5.69 -12.84 -1.91
C MET A 283 -6.56 -13.70 -0.99
N THR A 284 -7.48 -14.47 -1.56
CA THR A 284 -8.34 -15.40 -0.80
C THR A 284 -7.52 -16.45 -0.05
N ASN A 285 -6.53 -17.05 -0.71
CA ASN A 285 -5.66 -18.06 -0.11
C ASN A 285 -4.74 -17.45 0.95
N LEU A 286 -4.13 -16.30 0.68
CA LEU A 286 -3.29 -15.61 1.64
C LEU A 286 -4.08 -15.22 2.90
N ASP A 287 -5.30 -14.70 2.74
CA ASP A 287 -6.18 -14.39 3.88
C ASP A 287 -6.61 -15.65 4.65
N ALA A 288 -6.94 -16.74 3.95
CA ALA A 288 -7.39 -17.97 4.56
C ALA A 288 -6.31 -18.63 5.44
N HIS A 289 -5.05 -18.59 5.00
CA HIS A 289 -3.95 -19.30 5.65
C HIS A 289 -3.01 -18.40 6.46
N HIS A 290 -2.94 -17.10 6.14
CA HIS A 290 -1.95 -16.17 6.73
C HIS A 290 -2.53 -14.82 7.13
N GLY A 291 -3.83 -14.55 6.90
CA GLY A 291 -4.46 -13.26 7.10
C GLY A 291 -4.32 -12.72 8.51
N GLN A 292 -3.90 -11.47 8.64
CA GLN A 292 -3.70 -10.74 9.89
C GLN A 292 -4.57 -9.49 9.96
N VAL A 293 -4.80 -8.96 11.16
CA VAL A 293 -5.48 -7.68 11.36
C VAL A 293 -4.73 -6.56 10.63
N GLY A 294 -5.47 -5.59 10.07
CA GLY A 294 -4.88 -4.49 9.30
C GLY A 294 -4.65 -4.82 7.83
N GLY A 295 -5.33 -5.84 7.31
CA GLY A 295 -5.40 -6.15 5.88
C GLY A 295 -4.22 -6.87 5.27
N ARG A 296 -3.19 -7.16 6.04
CA ARG A 296 -1.97 -7.87 5.64
C ARG A 296 -2.06 -9.37 5.88
N PHE A 297 -1.04 -10.10 5.46
CA PHE A 297 -0.81 -11.51 5.80
C PHE A 297 0.58 -11.68 6.43
N SER A 298 0.74 -12.71 7.26
CA SER A 298 1.97 -12.95 8.02
C SER A 298 3.06 -13.59 7.18
N GLY A 299 4.27 -13.23 7.49
CA GLY A 299 5.48 -13.82 6.97
C GLY A 299 6.65 -12.86 6.99
N ASP A 300 7.82 -13.45 6.90
CA ASP A 300 9.10 -12.81 6.67
C ASP A 300 9.75 -13.44 5.43
N GLU A 301 10.88 -14.08 5.54
CA GLU A 301 11.46 -14.89 4.47
C GLU A 301 10.58 -16.09 4.06
N HIS A 302 9.49 -16.33 4.79
CA HIS A 302 8.47 -17.34 4.49
C HIS A 302 7.13 -16.99 5.15
N LEU A 303 6.04 -17.50 4.56
CA LEU A 303 4.68 -17.36 5.10
C LEU A 303 4.55 -18.08 6.44
N SER A 304 3.87 -17.51 7.44
CA SER A 304 3.95 -17.95 8.84
C SER A 304 2.64 -18.47 9.44
N GLY A 305 1.46 -18.22 8.84
CA GLY A 305 0.17 -18.68 9.37
C GLY A 305 -0.67 -17.59 10.03
N LYS A 306 -1.75 -17.96 10.71
CA LYS A 306 -2.80 -17.03 11.21
C LYS A 306 -2.65 -16.60 12.65
N ASN A 307 -1.76 -17.21 13.43
CA ASN A 307 -1.61 -16.82 14.82
C ASN A 307 -1.23 -15.33 14.93
N PRO A 308 -1.92 -14.49 15.72
CA PRO A 308 -1.68 -13.06 15.82
C PRO A 308 -0.32 -12.68 16.42
N THR A 309 0.42 -13.64 16.95
CA THR A 309 1.80 -13.44 17.44
C THR A 309 2.84 -13.57 16.34
N GLN A 310 2.45 -13.99 15.13
CA GLN A 310 3.34 -14.08 13.99
C GLN A 310 3.52 -12.71 13.33
N GLY A 311 4.72 -12.47 12.79
CA GLY A 311 5.09 -11.18 12.21
C GLY A 311 4.71 -11.02 10.76
N THR A 312 4.82 -9.80 10.29
CA THR A 312 4.72 -9.43 8.88
C THR A 312 5.82 -8.44 8.55
N GLU A 313 6.61 -8.79 7.54
CA GLU A 313 7.66 -7.95 7.01
C GLU A 313 7.10 -6.65 6.40
N MET A 314 7.75 -5.51 6.69
CA MET A 314 7.33 -4.19 6.19
C MET A 314 7.32 -4.11 4.66
N CYS A 315 8.29 -4.74 3.97
CA CYS A 315 8.30 -4.77 2.50
C CYS A 315 7.02 -5.41 1.94
N ALA A 316 6.51 -6.47 2.58
CA ALA A 316 5.28 -7.11 2.13
C ALA A 316 4.08 -6.18 2.22
N VAL A 317 4.01 -5.30 3.23
CA VAL A 317 2.93 -4.32 3.36
C VAL A 317 2.92 -3.36 2.17
N VAL A 318 4.07 -2.72 1.88
CA VAL A 318 4.15 -1.69 0.82
C VAL A 318 4.04 -2.29 -0.59
N GLU A 319 4.58 -3.49 -0.81
CA GLU A 319 4.46 -4.17 -2.10
C GLU A 319 3.04 -4.71 -2.33
N TYR A 320 2.32 -5.09 -1.27
CA TYR A 320 0.91 -5.46 -1.39
C TYR A 320 0.05 -4.22 -1.69
N MET A 321 0.31 -3.07 -1.05
CA MET A 321 -0.34 -1.81 -1.40
C MET A 321 -0.14 -1.48 -2.87
N PHE A 322 1.10 -1.55 -3.37
CA PHE A 322 1.39 -1.30 -4.79
C PHE A 322 0.72 -2.32 -5.72
N SER A 323 0.59 -3.57 -5.31
CA SER A 323 -0.17 -4.60 -6.05
C SER A 323 -1.65 -4.22 -6.16
N LEU A 324 -2.26 -3.76 -5.07
CA LEU A 324 -3.67 -3.32 -5.06
C LEU A 324 -3.88 -2.08 -5.92
N GLU A 325 -2.98 -1.09 -5.87
CA GLU A 325 -3.05 0.11 -6.72
C GLU A 325 -3.10 -0.23 -8.21
N ASN A 326 -2.25 -1.17 -8.65
CA ASN A 326 -2.26 -1.65 -10.04
C ASN A 326 -3.54 -2.42 -10.39
N LEU A 327 -4.02 -3.29 -9.50
CA LEU A 327 -5.24 -4.06 -9.73
C LEU A 327 -6.49 -3.16 -9.74
N ILE A 328 -6.53 -2.11 -8.92
CA ILE A 328 -7.60 -1.10 -8.94
C ILE A 328 -7.63 -0.37 -10.28
N GLU A 329 -6.48 0.03 -10.82
CA GLU A 329 -6.38 0.64 -12.17
C GLU A 329 -7.00 -0.29 -13.23
N ILE A 330 -6.69 -1.60 -13.17
CA ILE A 330 -7.15 -2.59 -14.15
C ILE A 330 -8.65 -2.85 -14.01
N THR A 331 -9.16 -3.04 -12.79
CA THR A 331 -10.48 -3.62 -12.53
C THR A 331 -11.55 -2.63 -12.09
N GLY A 332 -11.17 -1.56 -11.40
CA GLY A 332 -12.11 -0.67 -10.73
C GLY A 332 -12.86 -1.32 -9.55
N ASP A 333 -12.33 -2.41 -8.98
CA ASP A 333 -13.01 -3.12 -7.89
C ASP A 333 -12.84 -2.40 -6.56
N VAL A 334 -13.95 -2.02 -5.94
CA VAL A 334 -14.00 -1.31 -4.65
C VAL A 334 -13.37 -2.12 -3.52
N LYS A 335 -13.46 -3.46 -3.54
CA LYS A 335 -12.87 -4.32 -2.50
C LYS A 335 -11.36 -4.20 -2.43
N LEU A 336 -10.72 -3.99 -3.58
CA LEU A 336 -9.27 -3.75 -3.64
C LEU A 336 -8.91 -2.39 -3.04
N ALA A 337 -9.70 -1.36 -3.31
CA ALA A 337 -9.52 -0.04 -2.73
C ALA A 337 -9.82 -0.01 -1.22
N ASP A 338 -10.81 -0.78 -0.77
CA ASP A 338 -11.09 -0.98 0.64
C ASP A 338 -9.91 -1.66 1.37
N ARG A 339 -9.31 -2.69 0.76
CA ARG A 339 -8.11 -3.35 1.29
C ARG A 339 -6.91 -2.40 1.31
N LEU A 340 -6.75 -1.57 0.27
CA LEU A 340 -5.68 -0.56 0.21
C LEU A 340 -5.79 0.44 1.36
N ASP A 341 -6.99 0.96 1.65
CA ASP A 341 -7.22 1.85 2.80
C ASP A 341 -6.91 1.17 4.14
N ILE A 342 -7.33 -0.09 4.30
CA ILE A 342 -7.03 -0.85 5.52
C ILE A 342 -5.51 -0.97 5.73
N LEU A 343 -4.74 -1.31 4.69
CA LEU A 343 -3.27 -1.40 4.78
C LEU A 343 -2.65 -0.03 5.10
N ALA A 344 -3.06 1.01 4.38
CA ALA A 344 -2.52 2.35 4.49
C ALA A 344 -2.73 2.98 5.88
N PHE A 345 -3.88 2.73 6.51
CA PHE A 345 -4.23 3.36 7.78
C PHE A 345 -3.94 2.50 9.02
N ASN A 346 -3.51 1.25 8.83
CA ASN A 346 -3.16 0.36 9.94
C ASN A 346 -1.74 -0.18 9.81
N SER A 347 -1.51 -1.09 8.86
CA SER A 347 -0.26 -1.86 8.76
C SER A 347 0.93 -0.99 8.38
N LEU A 348 0.78 -0.04 7.46
CA LEU A 348 1.87 0.84 7.03
C LEU A 348 2.39 1.72 8.19
N PRO A 349 1.59 2.59 8.84
CA PRO A 349 2.10 3.42 9.93
C PRO A 349 2.33 2.62 11.22
N GLY A 350 1.74 1.44 11.36
CA GLY A 350 1.95 0.52 12.50
C GLY A 350 3.36 -0.05 12.57
N THR A 351 4.11 -0.06 11.47
CA THR A 351 5.51 -0.49 11.41
C THR A 351 6.52 0.59 11.77
N CYS A 352 6.12 1.85 11.84
CA CYS A 352 7.04 2.97 12.07
C CYS A 352 6.80 3.64 13.43
N THR A 353 7.82 4.30 13.98
CA THR A 353 7.62 5.29 15.04
C THR A 353 6.78 6.46 14.51
N ALA A 354 6.14 7.21 15.40
CA ALA A 354 5.24 8.30 14.99
C ALA A 354 5.99 9.41 14.21
N ASP A 355 7.28 9.56 14.43
CA ASP A 355 8.17 10.53 13.78
C ASP A 355 8.98 9.95 12.60
N TYR A 356 8.78 8.66 12.27
CA TYR A 356 9.49 7.95 11.18
C TYR A 356 11.03 7.88 11.33
N TRP A 357 11.56 7.99 12.56
CA TRP A 357 13.01 7.79 12.82
C TRP A 357 13.37 6.34 13.05
N ALA A 358 12.40 5.45 13.23
CA ALA A 358 12.62 4.01 13.32
C ALA A 358 11.45 3.23 12.72
N HIS A 359 11.74 2.02 12.25
CA HIS A 359 10.75 1.07 11.75
C HIS A 359 11.04 -0.35 12.24
N GLN A 360 10.04 -1.24 12.14
CA GLN A 360 10.23 -2.68 12.35
C GLN A 360 10.51 -3.37 11.02
N TYR A 361 11.24 -4.46 11.03
CA TYR A 361 11.20 -5.45 9.96
C TYR A 361 9.89 -6.21 10.07
N ASP A 362 9.65 -6.87 11.21
CA ASP A 362 8.45 -7.64 11.51
C ASP A 362 7.55 -6.98 12.55
N GLN A 363 6.33 -6.61 12.16
CA GLN A 363 5.26 -6.22 13.08
C GLN A 363 4.31 -7.38 13.39
N GLN A 364 3.76 -7.43 14.61
CA GLN A 364 2.79 -8.45 15.05
C GLN A 364 1.40 -7.85 15.29
N THR A 365 0.35 -8.65 15.15
CA THR A 365 -1.04 -8.27 15.50
C THR A 365 -1.23 -8.16 17.01
N ASN A 366 -0.70 -9.14 17.77
CA ASN A 366 -0.61 -9.10 19.22
C ASN A 366 0.86 -8.96 19.62
N GLN A 367 1.32 -7.71 19.70
CA GLN A 367 2.70 -7.29 19.97
C GLN A 367 2.77 -6.69 21.37
N VAL A 368 2.99 -7.52 22.38
CA VAL A 368 3.04 -7.07 23.78
C VAL A 368 4.44 -6.75 24.26
N LEU A 369 5.46 -7.11 23.48
CA LEU A 369 6.86 -6.84 23.75
C LEU A 369 7.60 -6.60 22.43
N VAL A 370 8.35 -5.53 22.37
CA VAL A 370 9.31 -5.22 21.30
C VAL A 370 10.71 -5.40 21.84
N SER A 371 11.45 -6.40 21.37
CA SER A 371 12.75 -6.75 21.95
C SER A 371 13.66 -7.48 20.98
N VAL A 372 14.96 -7.44 21.26
CA VAL A 372 15.94 -8.34 20.64
C VAL A 372 15.74 -9.73 21.24
N ALA A 373 15.06 -10.62 20.52
CA ALA A 373 14.82 -12.00 20.94
C ALA A 373 14.46 -12.88 19.75
N PRO A 374 14.87 -14.16 19.75
CA PRO A 374 14.41 -15.12 18.74
C PRO A 374 12.91 -15.34 18.89
N ARG A 375 12.24 -15.56 17.77
CA ARG A 375 10.81 -15.87 17.72
C ARG A 375 10.57 -17.19 16.98
N PRO A 376 9.72 -18.09 17.50
CA PRO A 376 9.62 -19.44 16.97
C PRO A 376 9.08 -19.54 15.55
N TRP A 377 8.36 -18.50 15.09
CA TRP A 377 7.78 -18.42 13.75
C TRP A 377 8.72 -17.75 12.72
N SER A 378 9.78 -17.08 13.16
CA SER A 378 10.70 -16.33 12.30
C SER A 378 12.01 -17.07 12.06
N SER A 379 12.53 -17.01 10.85
CA SER A 379 13.89 -17.43 10.51
C SER A 379 14.91 -16.28 10.54
N ASN A 380 14.46 -15.07 10.83
CA ASN A 380 15.24 -13.85 10.83
C ASN A 380 16.09 -13.69 12.10
N ARG A 381 16.92 -12.66 12.12
CA ARG A 381 17.73 -12.34 13.30
C ARG A 381 16.86 -11.89 14.46
N PRO A 382 17.36 -12.01 15.71
CA PRO A 382 16.60 -11.64 16.91
C PRO A 382 16.15 -10.17 16.96
N ASP A 383 16.74 -9.29 16.17
CA ASP A 383 16.44 -7.86 16.10
C ASP A 383 15.34 -7.48 15.09
N ALA A 384 14.77 -8.43 14.34
CA ALA A 384 13.74 -8.18 13.34
C ALA A 384 12.49 -7.43 13.87
N ASN A 385 12.16 -7.59 15.15
CA ASN A 385 10.95 -6.99 15.74
C ASN A 385 11.20 -5.66 16.45
N ILE A 386 12.44 -5.17 16.63
CA ILE A 386 12.67 -3.86 17.27
C ILE A 386 12.20 -2.72 16.35
N PHE A 387 11.91 -1.56 16.93
CA PHE A 387 11.88 -0.32 16.17
C PHE A 387 13.29 0.22 16.06
N GLY A 388 13.87 0.17 14.87
CA GLY A 388 15.25 0.56 14.63
C GLY A 388 15.49 1.20 13.27
N THR A 389 16.72 1.55 13.01
CA THR A 389 17.15 2.12 11.72
C THR A 389 17.29 1.05 10.65
N GLU A 390 17.87 -0.10 10.98
CA GLU A 390 18.07 -1.24 10.10
C GLU A 390 17.83 -2.55 10.87
N PRO A 391 16.59 -2.80 11.36
CA PRO A 391 16.30 -4.06 12.00
C PRO A 391 16.36 -5.17 10.94
N ASP A 392 17.09 -6.24 11.24
CA ASP A 392 17.36 -7.39 10.37
C ASP A 392 17.96 -7.01 9.00
N PHE A 393 17.18 -7.07 7.91
CA PHE A 393 17.67 -6.76 6.57
C PHE A 393 17.32 -5.34 6.12
N GLY A 394 18.28 -4.68 5.48
CA GLY A 394 18.13 -3.30 5.00
C GLY A 394 17.19 -3.11 3.80
N CYS A 395 16.56 -4.17 3.26
CA CYS A 395 15.56 -4.03 2.22
C CYS A 395 14.37 -3.20 2.72
N CYS A 396 13.84 -3.47 3.92
CA CYS A 396 12.73 -2.71 4.50
C CYS A 396 13.10 -1.26 4.79
N THR A 397 14.34 -1.00 5.26
CA THR A 397 14.87 0.35 5.47
C THR A 397 14.83 1.17 4.17
N ALA A 398 15.19 0.55 3.05
CA ALA A 398 15.18 1.21 1.74
C ALA A 398 13.78 1.29 1.11
N ASN A 399 12.92 0.26 1.28
CA ASN A 399 11.69 0.08 0.53
C ASN A 399 10.43 0.61 1.24
N GLY A 400 10.39 0.56 2.58
CA GLY A 400 9.16 0.79 3.34
C GLY A 400 8.52 2.16 3.12
N HIS A 401 9.30 3.16 2.78
CA HIS A 401 8.80 4.53 2.62
C HIS A 401 8.11 4.82 1.26
N GLN A 402 8.04 3.87 0.34
CA GLN A 402 7.26 4.02 -0.90
C GLN A 402 5.73 4.07 -0.63
N GLY A 403 5.27 3.51 0.50
CA GLY A 403 3.85 3.30 0.76
C GLY A 403 3.02 4.59 0.73
N TRP A 404 3.33 5.59 1.54
CA TRP A 404 2.58 6.84 1.58
C TRP A 404 2.62 7.65 0.28
N PRO A 405 3.77 7.83 -0.39
CA PRO A 405 3.82 8.57 -1.65
C PRO A 405 2.99 7.91 -2.75
N LYS A 406 3.08 6.60 -2.94
CA LYS A 406 2.30 5.88 -3.96
C LYS A 406 0.81 5.85 -3.63
N TYR A 407 0.44 5.63 -2.36
CA TYR A 407 -0.94 5.77 -1.92
C TYR A 407 -1.51 7.16 -2.23
N THR A 408 -0.75 8.22 -1.93
CA THR A 408 -1.16 9.60 -2.22
C THR A 408 -1.40 9.82 -3.72
N GLN A 409 -0.52 9.31 -4.57
CA GLN A 409 -0.64 9.40 -6.02
C GLN A 409 -1.89 8.65 -6.52
N SER A 410 -2.28 7.56 -5.83
CA SER A 410 -3.40 6.69 -6.20
C SER A 410 -4.76 7.14 -5.64
N LEU A 411 -4.84 8.24 -4.86
CA LEU A 411 -6.11 8.74 -4.30
C LEU A 411 -7.15 9.07 -5.37
N TRP A 412 -6.69 9.56 -6.52
CA TRP A 412 -7.52 9.89 -7.68
C TRP A 412 -6.92 9.32 -8.95
N MET A 413 -7.77 8.82 -9.83
CA MET A 413 -7.41 8.31 -11.15
C MET A 413 -8.30 8.96 -12.22
N ALA A 414 -7.86 8.98 -13.46
CA ALA A 414 -8.72 9.31 -14.59
C ALA A 414 -9.53 8.09 -15.03
N SER A 415 -10.63 8.30 -15.73
CA SER A 415 -11.40 7.23 -16.38
C SER A 415 -11.33 7.32 -17.90
N PRO A 416 -11.47 6.19 -18.63
CA PRO A 416 -11.36 6.16 -20.09
C PRO A 416 -12.39 7.01 -20.83
N ASP A 417 -13.51 7.34 -20.20
CA ASP A 417 -14.58 8.19 -20.72
C ASP A 417 -14.36 9.69 -20.46
N GLY A 418 -13.15 10.06 -20.02
CA GLY A 418 -12.77 11.43 -19.76
C GLY A 418 -13.18 11.96 -18.39
N GLY A 419 -13.57 11.10 -17.47
CA GLY A 419 -13.92 11.43 -16.10
C GLY A 419 -12.75 11.34 -15.13
N LEU A 420 -13.07 11.48 -13.83
CA LEU A 420 -12.16 11.36 -12.71
C LEU A 420 -12.80 10.45 -11.64
N ALA A 421 -11.98 9.66 -10.96
CA ALA A 421 -12.42 8.70 -9.95
C ALA A 421 -11.69 8.95 -8.61
N ALA A 422 -12.45 9.17 -7.54
CA ALA A 422 -11.95 9.14 -6.16
C ALA A 422 -11.82 7.68 -5.71
N ILE A 423 -10.60 7.17 -5.70
CA ILE A 423 -10.28 5.79 -5.33
C ILE A 423 -10.24 5.65 -3.81
N SER A 424 -9.65 6.63 -3.13
CA SER A 424 -9.61 6.73 -1.69
C SER A 424 -9.80 8.17 -1.24
N TYR A 425 -10.09 8.37 0.05
CA TYR A 425 -10.32 9.67 0.62
C TYR A 425 -9.22 10.04 1.60
N ALA A 426 -8.60 11.18 1.33
CA ALA A 426 -7.71 11.88 2.23
C ALA A 426 -7.67 13.35 1.79
N PRO A 427 -7.31 14.31 2.66
CA PRO A 427 -7.21 15.69 2.24
C PRO A 427 -6.14 15.86 1.17
N CYS A 428 -6.55 16.36 0.00
CA CYS A 428 -5.67 16.55 -1.16
C CYS A 428 -6.22 17.59 -2.13
N THR A 429 -5.37 18.01 -3.07
CA THR A 429 -5.78 18.74 -4.27
C THR A 429 -5.42 17.91 -5.51
N VAL A 430 -6.26 17.97 -6.54
CA VAL A 430 -6.04 17.25 -7.80
C VAL A 430 -6.08 18.23 -8.98
N LYS A 431 -5.02 18.25 -9.77
CA LYS A 431 -4.97 18.97 -11.03
C LYS A 431 -4.98 17.98 -12.18
N ALA A 432 -6.06 17.96 -12.94
CA ALA A 432 -6.25 16.97 -13.98
C ALA A 432 -6.98 17.56 -15.20
N LEU A 433 -6.98 16.80 -16.30
CA LEU A 433 -7.80 17.06 -17.47
C LEU A 433 -9.06 16.20 -17.40
N ALA A 434 -10.24 16.78 -17.61
CA ALA A 434 -11.49 16.05 -17.69
C ALA A 434 -12.35 16.51 -18.87
N GLY A 435 -13.39 15.72 -19.23
CA GLY A 435 -14.22 16.01 -20.37
C GLY A 435 -13.42 16.09 -21.68
N LYS A 436 -13.60 17.19 -22.40
CA LYS A 436 -12.84 17.47 -23.64
C LYS A 436 -11.53 18.22 -23.34
N LYS A 437 -10.63 17.58 -22.59
CA LYS A 437 -9.32 18.12 -22.17
C LYS A 437 -9.44 19.46 -21.43
N THR A 438 -10.51 19.64 -20.62
CA THR A 438 -10.67 20.82 -19.77
C THR A 438 -9.82 20.63 -18.51
N PRO A 439 -8.92 21.58 -18.17
CA PRO A 439 -8.25 21.59 -16.89
C PRO A 439 -9.26 21.71 -15.74
N VAL A 440 -9.11 20.86 -14.74
CA VAL A 440 -9.96 20.79 -13.54
C VAL A 440 -9.07 20.80 -12.32
N ASN A 441 -9.42 21.62 -11.34
CA ASN A 441 -8.85 21.57 -10.00
C ASN A 441 -9.91 21.03 -9.03
N ILE A 442 -9.59 19.95 -8.32
CA ILE A 442 -10.42 19.37 -7.26
C ILE A 442 -9.74 19.62 -5.93
N GLU A 443 -10.50 20.02 -4.93
CA GLU A 443 -10.05 20.13 -3.55
C GLU A 443 -10.87 19.17 -2.68
N VAL A 444 -10.20 18.29 -1.93
CA VAL A 444 -10.80 17.34 -1.00
C VAL A 444 -10.52 17.76 0.42
N GLN A 445 -11.56 18.11 1.16
CA GLN A 445 -11.52 18.51 2.57
C GLN A 445 -12.14 17.40 3.41
N THR A 446 -11.34 16.76 4.27
CA THR A 446 -11.79 15.65 5.11
C THR A 446 -10.82 15.35 6.25
N ASN A 447 -11.36 14.77 7.32
CA ASN A 447 -10.60 14.11 8.38
C ASN A 447 -10.59 12.57 8.23
N TYR A 448 -11.08 12.01 7.11
CA TYR A 448 -11.03 10.59 6.86
C TYR A 448 -9.57 10.09 6.95
N PRO A 449 -9.26 8.94 7.58
CA PRO A 449 -10.18 7.91 8.10
C PRO A 449 -10.71 8.17 9.53
N PHE A 450 -10.32 9.27 10.19
CA PHE A 450 -10.71 9.58 11.58
C PHE A 450 -12.09 10.21 11.69
N GLY A 451 -12.62 10.71 10.57
CA GLY A 451 -13.96 11.29 10.43
C GLY A 451 -14.71 10.70 9.24
N GLU A 452 -16.01 10.94 9.17
CA GLU A 452 -16.91 10.33 8.19
C GLU A 452 -17.38 11.30 7.09
N ASN A 453 -17.07 12.60 7.23
CA ASN A 453 -17.49 13.64 6.30
C ASN A 453 -16.37 13.97 5.30
N ILE A 454 -16.76 14.08 4.03
CA ILE A 454 -15.86 14.44 2.93
C ILE A 454 -16.56 15.53 2.12
N THR A 455 -15.83 16.61 1.87
CA THR A 455 -16.26 17.69 0.97
C THR A 455 -15.31 17.73 -0.22
N ILE A 456 -15.86 17.73 -1.44
CA ILE A 456 -15.12 17.80 -2.69
C ILE A 456 -15.59 19.05 -3.45
N LEU A 457 -14.69 20.00 -3.66
CA LEU A 457 -14.93 21.17 -4.49
C LEU A 457 -14.42 20.91 -5.90
N VAL A 458 -15.28 21.09 -6.90
CA VAL A 458 -14.96 20.82 -8.31
C VAL A 458 -14.85 22.16 -9.06
N ASN A 459 -13.65 22.47 -9.55
CA ASN A 459 -13.33 23.75 -10.18
C ASN A 459 -12.75 23.55 -11.59
N PRO A 460 -13.58 23.30 -12.62
CA PRO A 460 -13.12 23.31 -14.00
C PRO A 460 -12.83 24.77 -14.44
N GLU A 461 -11.79 24.97 -15.26
CA GLU A 461 -11.46 26.31 -15.81
C GLU A 461 -12.60 26.92 -16.64
N LYS A 462 -13.40 26.06 -17.25
CA LYS A 462 -14.66 26.42 -17.95
C LYS A 462 -15.69 25.33 -17.70
N GLU A 463 -16.98 25.64 -17.78
CA GLU A 463 -18.04 24.63 -17.67
C GLU A 463 -17.78 23.46 -18.62
N SER A 464 -17.77 22.26 -18.08
CA SER A 464 -17.44 21.04 -18.81
C SER A 464 -18.24 19.84 -18.32
N SER A 465 -18.68 18.99 -19.24
CA SER A 465 -19.40 17.75 -18.91
C SER A 465 -18.40 16.59 -18.81
N PHE A 466 -18.39 15.92 -17.68
CA PHE A 466 -17.61 14.70 -17.44
C PHE A 466 -18.15 13.95 -16.22
N PRO A 467 -17.96 12.63 -16.15
CA PRO A 467 -18.32 11.86 -14.97
C PRO A 467 -17.30 12.04 -13.85
N ILE A 468 -17.80 12.03 -12.61
CA ILE A 468 -16.98 11.80 -11.41
C ILE A 468 -17.48 10.50 -10.78
N TYR A 469 -16.54 9.60 -10.49
CA TYR A 469 -16.77 8.33 -9.82
C TYR A 469 -16.34 8.44 -8.36
N LEU A 470 -17.26 8.19 -7.43
CA LEU A 470 -17.02 8.25 -6.00
C LEU A 470 -17.11 6.85 -5.40
N ARG A 471 -16.03 6.36 -4.79
CA ARG A 471 -16.06 5.08 -4.09
C ARG A 471 -16.95 5.15 -2.86
N ILE A 472 -17.85 4.18 -2.72
CA ILE A 472 -18.65 3.96 -1.51
C ILE A 472 -18.16 2.64 -0.88
N PRO A 473 -17.35 2.69 0.20
CA PRO A 473 -16.77 1.49 0.82
C PRO A 473 -17.82 0.49 1.33
N GLU A 474 -17.47 -0.81 1.35
CA GLU A 474 -18.37 -1.89 1.81
C GLU A 474 -18.77 -1.74 3.30
N TRP A 475 -17.93 -1.16 4.14
CA TRP A 475 -18.22 -0.98 5.57
C TRP A 475 -19.17 0.18 5.92
N VAL A 476 -19.58 0.96 4.93
CA VAL A 476 -20.51 2.07 5.13
C VAL A 476 -21.94 1.53 5.26
N SER A 477 -22.65 1.88 6.31
CA SER A 477 -24.03 1.40 6.55
C SER A 477 -25.09 2.26 5.85
N SER A 478 -24.87 3.57 5.84
CA SER A 478 -25.86 4.54 5.34
C SER A 478 -25.15 5.69 4.63
N PRO A 479 -24.72 5.49 3.38
CA PRO A 479 -24.03 6.54 2.64
C PRO A 479 -25.02 7.67 2.27
N VAL A 480 -24.59 8.91 2.50
CA VAL A 480 -25.31 10.11 2.03
C VAL A 480 -24.38 10.87 1.10
N VAL A 481 -24.82 11.11 -0.12
CA VAL A 481 -24.09 11.91 -1.11
C VAL A 481 -24.98 13.01 -1.64
N THR A 482 -24.48 14.23 -1.63
CA THR A 482 -25.19 15.38 -2.21
C THR A 482 -24.31 16.13 -3.21
N VAL A 483 -24.92 16.74 -4.21
CA VAL A 483 -24.25 17.69 -5.11
C VAL A 483 -25.01 19.01 -5.05
N ASN A 484 -24.34 20.06 -4.56
CA ASN A 484 -24.96 21.37 -4.29
C ASN A 484 -26.25 21.29 -3.46
N GLY A 485 -26.29 20.34 -2.49
CA GLY A 485 -27.43 20.09 -1.64
C GLY A 485 -28.51 19.14 -2.22
N GLU A 486 -28.39 18.74 -3.47
CA GLU A 486 -29.27 17.73 -4.10
C GLU A 486 -28.80 16.32 -3.71
N LEU A 487 -29.69 15.52 -3.11
CA LEU A 487 -29.39 14.16 -2.67
C LEU A 487 -29.32 13.19 -3.83
N LEU A 488 -28.29 12.37 -3.86
CA LEU A 488 -28.11 11.28 -4.80
C LEU A 488 -28.31 9.92 -4.12
N VAL A 489 -28.91 8.98 -4.85
CA VAL A 489 -29.08 7.60 -4.39
C VAL A 489 -27.79 6.84 -4.64
N CYS A 490 -27.24 6.23 -3.59
CA CYS A 490 -26.05 5.39 -3.69
C CYS A 490 -26.15 4.19 -2.74
N ALA A 491 -25.29 3.18 -2.98
CA ALA A 491 -25.20 1.98 -2.16
C ALA A 491 -23.74 1.68 -1.83
N PRO A 492 -23.47 1.01 -0.70
CA PRO A 492 -22.13 0.53 -0.36
C PRO A 492 -21.58 -0.50 -1.36
N GLY A 493 -20.26 -0.62 -1.45
CA GLY A 493 -19.57 -1.64 -2.23
C GLY A 493 -19.48 -1.35 -3.73
N GLY A 494 -19.57 -0.07 -4.14
CA GLY A 494 -19.49 0.32 -5.54
C GLY A 494 -18.94 1.72 -5.76
N PHE A 495 -18.87 2.12 -7.04
CA PHE A 495 -18.62 3.51 -7.41
C PHE A 495 -19.96 4.18 -7.77
N LEU A 496 -20.25 5.31 -7.16
CA LEU A 496 -21.31 6.21 -7.59
C LEU A 496 -20.79 7.06 -8.74
N GLN A 497 -21.38 6.90 -9.94
CA GLN A 497 -21.09 7.74 -11.09
C GLN A 497 -22.00 8.97 -11.09
N ILE A 498 -21.40 10.16 -11.21
CA ILE A 498 -22.12 11.44 -11.28
C ILE A 498 -21.83 12.09 -12.62
N ASP A 499 -22.73 11.92 -13.58
CA ASP A 499 -22.67 12.56 -14.90
C ASP A 499 -23.37 13.90 -14.87
N ARG A 500 -22.59 14.99 -15.04
CA ARG A 500 -23.19 16.32 -15.15
C ARG A 500 -22.26 17.31 -15.84
N LYS A 501 -22.81 18.49 -16.16
CA LYS A 501 -22.02 19.64 -16.55
C LYS A 501 -21.57 20.39 -15.30
N TRP A 502 -20.27 20.29 -14.99
CA TRP A 502 -19.64 20.92 -13.84
C TRP A 502 -19.28 22.37 -14.12
N LYS A 503 -19.42 23.22 -13.12
CA LYS A 503 -18.96 24.62 -13.09
C LYS A 503 -18.10 24.84 -11.85
N SER A 504 -17.26 25.90 -11.90
CA SER A 504 -16.40 26.25 -10.76
C SER A 504 -17.23 26.54 -9.51
N GLY A 505 -16.82 25.93 -8.39
CA GLY A 505 -17.49 26.01 -7.10
C GLY A 505 -18.57 24.97 -6.86
N ASP A 506 -18.82 24.04 -7.82
CA ASP A 506 -19.71 22.92 -7.55
C ASP A 506 -19.16 22.08 -6.40
N LYS A 507 -20.05 21.70 -5.47
CA LYS A 507 -19.72 21.04 -4.22
C LYS A 507 -20.36 19.67 -4.13
N VAL A 508 -19.55 18.65 -3.87
CA VAL A 508 -20.00 17.30 -3.53
C VAL A 508 -19.73 17.04 -2.08
N GLU A 509 -20.72 16.58 -1.34
CA GLU A 509 -20.61 16.24 0.08
C GLU A 509 -20.97 14.78 0.27
N LEU A 510 -20.09 14.04 0.98
CA LEU A 510 -20.32 12.65 1.36
C LEU A 510 -20.32 12.55 2.88
N LYS A 511 -21.26 11.77 3.42
CA LYS A 511 -21.21 11.22 4.77
C LYS A 511 -21.16 9.71 4.67
N LEU A 512 -20.04 9.13 5.10
CA LEU A 512 -19.75 7.70 5.04
C LEU A 512 -19.85 7.08 6.44
N GLU A 513 -21.06 7.03 6.97
CA GLU A 513 -21.31 6.53 8.33
C GLU A 513 -20.94 5.05 8.45
N SER A 514 -20.01 4.76 9.36
CA SER A 514 -19.43 3.43 9.56
C SER A 514 -19.63 3.00 11.01
N PRO A 515 -20.48 2.01 11.31
CA PRO A 515 -20.65 1.48 12.65
C PRO A 515 -19.36 0.77 13.11
N VAL A 516 -19.21 0.63 14.43
CA VAL A 516 -18.20 -0.28 14.98
C VAL A 516 -18.57 -1.71 14.57
N ARG A 517 -17.62 -2.46 14.00
CA ARG A 517 -17.82 -3.85 13.62
C ARG A 517 -16.81 -4.77 14.32
N ILE A 518 -17.22 -6.02 14.51
CA ILE A 518 -16.41 -7.08 15.11
C ILE A 518 -16.13 -8.12 14.04
N GLU A 519 -14.88 -8.49 13.92
CA GLU A 519 -14.44 -9.60 13.05
C GLU A 519 -13.96 -10.75 13.94
N THR A 520 -14.48 -11.93 13.69
CA THR A 520 -13.99 -13.15 14.34
C THR A 520 -12.68 -13.59 13.71
N ARG A 521 -11.66 -13.82 14.53
CA ARG A 521 -10.29 -14.09 14.12
C ARG A 521 -9.78 -15.41 14.72
N TYR A 522 -8.44 -15.52 14.87
CA TYR A 522 -7.79 -16.72 15.41
C TYR A 522 -8.34 -17.09 16.79
N ASN A 523 -8.57 -18.40 17.03
CA ASN A 523 -9.17 -18.92 18.26
C ASN A 523 -10.50 -18.23 18.67
N GLN A 524 -11.30 -17.80 17.69
CA GLN A 524 -12.54 -17.06 17.90
C GLN A 524 -12.37 -15.72 18.65
N ALA A 525 -11.15 -15.20 18.75
CA ALA A 525 -10.89 -13.86 19.29
C ALA A 525 -11.52 -12.78 18.40
N ALA A 526 -11.80 -11.62 18.98
CA ALA A 526 -12.41 -10.49 18.28
C ALA A 526 -11.37 -9.45 17.87
N SER A 527 -11.48 -8.98 16.63
CA SER A 527 -10.90 -7.69 16.21
C SER A 527 -12.01 -6.66 16.11
N VAL A 528 -11.70 -5.44 16.53
CA VAL A 528 -12.64 -4.30 16.53
C VAL A 528 -12.24 -3.33 15.43
N ALA A 529 -13.19 -2.92 14.60
CA ALA A 529 -12.94 -1.96 13.53
C ALA A 529 -14.06 -0.91 13.40
N LYS A 530 -13.70 0.29 12.88
CA LYS A 530 -14.64 1.35 12.49
C LYS A 530 -14.11 2.02 11.22
N GLY A 531 -14.91 2.01 10.16
CA GLY A 531 -14.42 2.37 8.84
C GLY A 531 -13.24 1.48 8.45
N PRO A 532 -12.14 2.01 7.89
CA PRO A 532 -10.93 1.25 7.58
C PRO A 532 -10.03 0.99 8.79
N LEU A 533 -10.26 1.68 9.92
CA LEU A 533 -9.40 1.58 11.10
C LEU A 533 -9.72 0.33 11.92
N PHE A 534 -8.69 -0.43 12.27
CA PHE A 534 -8.70 -1.43 13.33
C PHE A 534 -8.20 -0.84 14.63
N PHE A 535 -8.64 -1.43 15.75
CA PHE A 535 -8.34 -0.93 17.08
C PHE A 535 -7.63 -1.99 17.91
N SER A 536 -6.72 -1.54 18.75
CA SER A 536 -5.89 -2.35 19.63
C SER A 536 -6.03 -1.86 21.07
N LEU A 537 -5.91 -2.76 22.03
CA LEU A 537 -5.84 -2.39 23.44
C LEU A 537 -4.66 -1.41 23.64
N ARG A 538 -4.96 -0.25 24.25
CA ARG A 538 -3.93 0.71 24.64
C ARG A 538 -3.18 0.18 25.85
N MET A 539 -1.85 0.21 25.77
CA MET A 539 -0.95 -0.13 26.87
C MET A 539 -0.06 1.07 27.21
N GLU A 540 0.19 1.28 28.50
CA GLU A 540 1.30 2.11 28.92
C GLU A 540 2.62 1.42 28.49
N LYS A 541 3.60 2.20 28.03
CA LYS A 541 4.78 1.68 27.38
C LYS A 541 6.05 2.38 27.88
N LYS A 542 7.14 1.61 27.98
CA LYS A 542 8.45 2.10 28.34
C LYS A 542 9.43 1.86 27.19
N PHE A 543 9.97 2.91 26.62
CA PHE A 543 11.02 2.85 25.62
C PHE A 543 12.39 2.75 26.29
N THR A 544 13.22 1.83 25.80
CA THR A 544 14.62 1.67 26.23
C THR A 544 15.50 1.65 24.98
N PRO A 545 16.46 2.56 24.83
CA PRO A 545 17.37 2.56 23.69
C PRO A 545 18.31 1.34 23.74
N ILE A 546 18.58 0.76 22.58
CA ILE A 546 19.50 -0.37 22.40
C ILE A 546 20.82 0.18 21.85
N THR A 547 21.92 -0.14 22.50
CA THR A 547 23.26 0.34 22.10
C THR A 547 24.17 -0.79 21.61
N THR A 548 23.65 -2.01 21.51
CA THR A 548 24.42 -3.24 21.25
C THR A 548 24.04 -4.00 19.99
N THR A 549 23.19 -3.43 19.12
CA THR A 549 22.91 -4.04 17.82
C THR A 549 24.05 -3.85 16.85
N THR A 550 24.19 -4.77 15.89
CA THR A 550 25.22 -4.70 14.83
C THR A 550 25.06 -3.51 13.89
N HIS A 551 23.90 -2.84 13.91
CA HIS A 551 23.52 -1.77 13.01
C HIS A 551 23.02 -0.51 13.73
N THR A 552 23.62 -0.20 14.90
CA THR A 552 23.33 1.05 15.62
C THR A 552 23.99 2.22 14.90
N TYR A 553 23.19 3.18 14.49
CA TYR A 553 23.63 4.42 13.85
C TYR A 553 23.41 5.59 14.82
N SER A 554 24.36 6.49 14.88
CA SER A 554 24.25 7.72 15.66
C SER A 554 24.09 8.91 14.72
N TYR A 555 22.85 9.15 14.29
CA TYR A 555 22.52 10.26 13.40
C TYR A 555 21.13 10.81 13.74
N MET A 556 21.05 12.06 14.21
CA MET A 556 19.78 12.72 14.54
C MET A 556 18.86 11.82 15.41
N GLY A 557 17.63 11.55 14.96
CA GLY A 557 16.67 10.70 15.65
C GLY A 557 16.82 9.19 15.43
N SER A 558 17.83 8.77 14.66
CA SER A 558 18.12 7.35 14.43
C SER A 558 18.47 6.65 15.75
N THR A 559 17.61 5.74 16.20
CA THR A 559 17.77 5.02 17.47
C THR A 559 17.03 3.69 17.40
N ASP A 560 17.67 2.64 17.92
CA ASP A 560 17.05 1.34 18.05
C ASP A 560 16.36 1.23 19.43
N TRP A 561 15.11 0.78 19.45
CA TRP A 561 14.26 0.77 20.63
C TRP A 561 13.76 -0.62 21.00
N MET A 562 13.91 -1.00 22.27
CA MET A 562 13.03 -1.94 22.94
C MET A 562 11.83 -1.20 23.51
N ILE A 563 10.64 -1.85 23.52
CA ILE A 563 9.44 -1.29 24.15
C ILE A 563 8.80 -2.39 25.00
N GLU A 564 8.63 -2.08 26.29
CA GLU A 564 8.05 -2.98 27.29
C GLU A 564 6.70 -2.44 27.76
N PRO A 565 5.72 -3.33 28.08
CA PRO A 565 4.44 -2.90 28.66
C PRO A 565 4.67 -2.41 30.10
N ALA A 566 4.13 -1.24 30.43
CA ALA A 566 4.11 -0.66 31.76
C ALA A 566 2.72 -0.78 32.43
N SER A 567 1.78 -1.45 31.77
CA SER A 567 0.43 -1.78 32.27
C SER A 567 0.07 -3.21 31.86
N PRO A 568 -0.93 -3.83 32.50
CA PRO A 568 -1.46 -5.12 32.05
C PRO A 568 -1.97 -5.05 30.61
N TRP A 569 -1.82 -6.17 29.87
CA TRP A 569 -2.21 -6.29 28.46
C TRP A 569 -3.18 -7.47 28.19
N ASN A 570 -3.28 -8.41 29.11
CA ASN A 570 -3.99 -9.67 28.97
C ASN A 570 -5.45 -9.56 29.44
N PHE A 571 -6.24 -8.82 28.66
CA PHE A 571 -7.68 -8.65 28.92
C PHE A 571 -8.52 -9.45 27.93
N GLY A 572 -9.69 -9.89 28.39
CA GLY A 572 -10.78 -10.35 27.55
C GLY A 572 -11.85 -9.26 27.43
N LEU A 573 -12.46 -9.16 26.25
CA LEU A 573 -13.48 -8.15 25.92
C LEU A 573 -14.87 -8.65 26.27
N ILE A 574 -15.70 -7.81 26.86
CA ILE A 574 -17.10 -8.07 27.14
C ILE A 574 -17.94 -7.36 26.06
N LEU A 575 -18.76 -8.13 25.34
CA LEU A 575 -19.65 -7.61 24.32
C LEU A 575 -21.12 -7.74 24.76
N GLN A 576 -21.93 -6.78 24.37
CA GLN A 576 -23.38 -6.80 24.61
C GLN A 576 -24.04 -7.80 23.64
N ASP A 577 -24.83 -8.72 24.21
CA ASP A 577 -25.54 -9.71 23.40
C ASP A 577 -26.49 -9.05 22.39
N GLY A 578 -26.57 -9.59 21.22
CA GLY A 578 -27.43 -9.17 20.11
C GLY A 578 -27.03 -7.86 19.41
N ASN A 579 -26.17 -7.03 20.00
CA ASN A 579 -25.65 -5.82 19.36
C ASN A 579 -24.24 -5.46 19.85
N PRO A 580 -23.21 -6.15 19.38
CA PRO A 580 -21.83 -5.93 19.82
C PRO A 580 -21.33 -4.50 19.62
N ALA A 581 -21.82 -3.78 18.60
CA ALA A 581 -21.41 -2.40 18.34
C ALA A 581 -21.75 -1.45 19.51
N LYS A 582 -22.81 -1.73 20.26
CA LYS A 582 -23.19 -0.93 21.43
C LYS A 582 -22.30 -1.11 22.67
N SER A 583 -21.35 -2.06 22.60
CA SER A 583 -20.33 -2.25 23.65
C SER A 583 -19.25 -1.17 23.63
N PHE A 584 -19.27 -0.28 22.66
CA PHE A 584 -18.23 0.72 22.46
C PHE A 584 -18.78 2.14 22.50
N GLU A 585 -18.06 3.01 23.25
CA GLU A 585 -18.24 4.47 23.20
C GLU A 585 -17.14 5.05 22.30
N VAL A 586 -17.54 5.78 21.26
CA VAL A 586 -16.61 6.44 20.33
C VAL A 586 -16.12 7.74 20.94
N VAL A 587 -14.80 7.92 21.01
CA VAL A 587 -14.15 9.15 21.50
C VAL A 587 -13.38 9.78 20.35
N THR A 588 -13.64 11.06 20.07
CA THR A 588 -12.98 11.82 19.02
C THR A 588 -12.10 12.92 19.61
N ASN A 589 -10.91 13.10 19.05
CA ASN A 589 -9.98 14.17 19.40
C ASN A 589 -9.58 14.93 18.14
N PRO A 590 -9.04 16.15 18.25
CA PRO A 590 -8.44 16.83 17.13
C PRO A 590 -7.27 16.00 16.53
N ILE A 591 -7.09 16.07 15.21
CA ILE A 591 -5.90 15.51 14.57
C ILE A 591 -4.72 16.41 14.94
N GLY A 592 -3.76 15.85 15.67
CA GLY A 592 -2.53 16.55 16.02
C GLY A 592 -1.46 16.43 14.95
N LYS A 593 -0.26 16.94 15.26
CA LYS A 593 0.90 16.93 14.34
C LYS A 593 1.29 15.54 13.88
N TYR A 594 1.08 14.51 14.72
CA TYR A 594 1.40 13.11 14.43
C TYR A 594 0.10 12.30 14.31
N PRO A 595 -0.50 12.18 13.11
CA PRO A 595 -1.84 11.59 12.94
C PRO A 595 -1.97 10.16 13.48
N PHE A 596 -0.89 9.38 13.43
CA PHE A 596 -0.80 8.01 13.93
C PHE A 596 0.06 7.86 15.20
N GLY A 597 0.28 8.95 15.91
CA GLY A 597 0.94 8.95 17.23
C GLY A 597 -0.04 8.70 18.37
N ASP A 598 0.49 8.22 19.49
CA ASP A 598 -0.23 8.04 20.75
C ASP A 598 0.56 8.62 21.91
N ARG A 599 -0.15 9.03 22.97
CA ARG A 599 0.46 9.49 24.22
C ARG A 599 1.52 8.49 24.70
N GLY A 600 2.68 9.01 25.09
CA GLY A 600 3.80 8.19 25.55
C GLY A 600 4.75 7.75 24.42
N ASP A 601 4.44 8.00 23.13
CA ASP A 601 5.44 7.84 22.05
C ASP A 601 6.58 8.82 22.23
N LEU A 602 7.77 8.42 21.80
CA LEU A 602 8.95 9.28 21.77
C LEU A 602 9.07 9.93 20.39
N ILE A 603 9.32 11.22 20.37
CA ILE A 603 9.43 12.04 19.17
C ILE A 603 10.78 12.77 19.21
N TYR A 604 11.59 12.63 18.17
CA TYR A 604 12.85 13.33 18.06
C TYR A 604 12.64 14.84 17.90
N ASN A 605 13.31 15.59 18.76
CA ASN A 605 13.36 17.05 18.71
C ASN A 605 14.72 17.50 18.15
N ALA A 606 14.72 17.93 16.89
CA ALA A 606 15.95 18.36 16.21
C ALA A 606 16.61 19.60 16.84
N THR A 607 15.87 20.42 17.59
CA THR A 607 16.41 21.60 18.26
C THR A 607 17.21 21.24 19.50
N SER A 608 16.73 20.30 20.31
CA SER A 608 17.41 19.84 21.52
C SER A 608 18.36 18.68 21.29
N GLY A 609 18.23 17.96 20.16
CA GLY A 609 18.95 16.72 19.89
C GLY A 609 18.54 15.56 20.81
N SER A 610 17.32 15.59 21.37
CA SER A 610 16.80 14.61 22.31
C SER A 610 15.37 14.19 21.95
N PHE A 611 14.82 13.24 22.70
CA PHE A 611 13.44 12.77 22.49
C PHE A 611 12.49 13.40 23.50
N ASP A 612 11.39 13.94 23.00
CA ASP A 612 10.26 14.42 23.78
C ASP A 612 9.16 13.36 23.85
N THR A 613 8.46 13.27 24.98
CA THR A 613 7.30 12.39 25.13
C THR A 613 6.07 13.05 24.53
N LEU A 614 5.44 12.38 23.57
CA LEU A 614 4.18 12.85 22.95
C LEU A 614 3.04 12.85 23.96
N ARG A 615 2.31 13.97 24.02
CA ARG A 615 1.14 14.16 24.92
C ARG A 615 -0.20 14.12 24.19
N GLN A 616 -0.18 13.88 22.89
CA GLN A 616 -1.35 13.81 22.02
C GLN A 616 -2.02 12.44 22.15
N ASP A 617 -3.36 12.41 22.27
CA ASP A 617 -4.14 11.19 22.08
C ASP A 617 -4.48 11.01 20.59
N PRO A 618 -4.70 9.75 20.12
CA PRO A 618 -5.13 9.52 18.75
C PRO A 618 -6.44 10.21 18.41
N PRO A 619 -6.68 10.59 17.13
CA PRO A 619 -7.88 11.31 16.73
C PRO A 619 -9.19 10.57 16.96
N LEU A 620 -9.15 9.24 16.98
CA LEU A 620 -10.29 8.37 17.19
C LEU A 620 -9.91 7.25 18.17
N MET A 621 -10.74 7.03 19.19
CA MET A 621 -10.55 5.97 20.17
C MET A 621 -11.91 5.34 20.52
N LEU A 622 -11.87 4.14 21.11
CA LEU A 622 -13.06 3.43 21.57
C LEU A 622 -12.89 3.07 23.06
N LYS A 623 -13.90 3.36 23.89
CA LYS A 623 -13.98 2.79 25.25
C LYS A 623 -14.80 1.51 25.22
N ALA A 624 -14.38 0.51 25.97
CA ALA A 624 -15.03 -0.79 26.08
C ALA A 624 -14.93 -1.31 27.51
N LYS A 625 -15.57 -2.44 27.80
CA LYS A 625 -15.48 -3.16 29.09
C LYS A 625 -14.75 -4.48 28.86
N GLY A 626 -13.97 -4.90 29.85
CA GLY A 626 -13.28 -6.20 29.84
C GLY A 626 -12.93 -6.68 31.22
N LYS A 627 -12.30 -7.85 31.28
CA LYS A 627 -11.70 -8.43 32.50
C LYS A 627 -10.29 -8.89 32.24
N LEU A 628 -9.45 -8.78 33.26
CA LEU A 628 -8.11 -9.37 33.21
C LEU A 628 -8.23 -10.89 33.08
N LEU A 629 -7.34 -11.48 32.29
CA LEU A 629 -7.19 -12.93 32.08
C LEU A 629 -5.82 -13.38 32.63
N PRO A 630 -5.70 -13.66 33.93
CA PRO A 630 -4.41 -13.99 34.54
C PRO A 630 -3.72 -15.21 33.94
N GLY A 631 -4.49 -16.15 33.35
CA GLY A 631 -3.98 -17.34 32.66
C GLY A 631 -3.45 -17.06 31.24
N TRP A 632 -3.66 -15.89 30.67
CA TRP A 632 -3.08 -15.51 29.37
C TRP A 632 -1.77 -14.79 29.61
N VAL A 633 -0.67 -15.50 29.38
CA VAL A 633 0.68 -15.08 29.77
C VAL A 633 1.60 -14.93 28.54
N MET A 634 2.82 -14.49 28.80
CA MET A 634 3.88 -14.47 27.78
C MET A 634 4.30 -15.91 27.42
N ASP A 635 4.64 -16.10 26.15
CA ASP A 635 5.33 -17.28 25.62
C ASP A 635 6.66 -16.81 24.99
N GLY A 636 7.73 -16.95 25.74
CA GLY A 636 9.02 -16.34 25.38
C GLY A 636 8.91 -14.81 25.25
N ALA A 637 9.28 -14.29 24.09
CA ALA A 637 9.22 -12.85 23.78
C ALA A 637 7.88 -12.44 23.11
N ASN A 638 6.87 -13.31 23.08
CA ASN A 638 5.55 -13.04 22.51
C ASN A 638 4.46 -13.16 23.58
N ALA A 639 3.27 -12.62 23.31
CA ALA A 639 2.09 -13.14 23.99
C ALA A 639 1.89 -14.62 23.62
N ALA A 640 1.38 -15.44 24.52
CA ALA A 640 0.82 -16.71 24.10
C ALA A 640 -0.33 -16.50 23.10
N ALA A 641 -0.67 -17.52 22.30
CA ALA A 641 -1.85 -17.46 21.46
C ALA A 641 -3.08 -17.05 22.28
N PRO A 642 -3.99 -16.22 21.75
CA PRO A 642 -5.20 -15.86 22.50
C PRO A 642 -5.97 -17.13 22.87
N PRO A 643 -6.46 -17.26 24.12
CA PRO A 643 -7.27 -18.40 24.50
C PRO A 643 -8.54 -18.48 23.66
N TYR A 644 -9.02 -19.70 23.42
CA TYR A 644 -10.20 -19.94 22.59
C TYR A 644 -11.43 -19.28 23.20
N SER A 645 -12.12 -18.47 22.42
CA SER A 645 -13.25 -17.64 22.86
C SER A 645 -14.62 -18.26 22.52
N PRO A 646 -15.69 -17.93 23.25
CA PRO A 646 -15.71 -17.10 24.46
C PRO A 646 -15.28 -17.86 25.71
N LEU A 647 -14.62 -17.14 26.63
CA LEU A 647 -14.27 -17.64 27.96
C LEU A 647 -15.42 -17.45 28.97
N ALA A 648 -15.54 -18.35 29.94
CA ALA A 648 -16.43 -18.12 31.07
C ALA A 648 -15.91 -16.94 31.93
N ALA A 649 -16.82 -16.06 32.34
CA ALA A 649 -16.48 -14.94 33.21
C ALA A 649 -16.06 -15.46 34.59
N ASP A 650 -14.86 -15.12 35.05
CA ASP A 650 -14.48 -15.26 36.45
C ASP A 650 -15.13 -14.15 37.29
N ALA A 651 -16.05 -14.52 38.22
CA ALA A 651 -16.75 -13.57 39.07
C ALA A 651 -15.80 -12.84 40.03
N SER A 652 -14.67 -13.42 40.38
CA SER A 652 -13.69 -12.80 41.29
C SER A 652 -12.86 -11.68 40.60
N VAL A 653 -12.78 -11.67 39.27
CA VAL A 653 -12.07 -10.63 38.51
C VAL A 653 -13.02 -9.47 38.21
N PRO A 654 -12.70 -8.23 38.63
CA PRO A 654 -13.58 -7.07 38.40
C PRO A 654 -13.64 -6.70 36.91
N VAL A 655 -14.76 -6.14 36.50
CA VAL A 655 -14.92 -5.49 35.22
C VAL A 655 -14.08 -4.22 35.19
N THR A 656 -13.28 -4.02 34.13
CA THR A 656 -12.37 -2.90 33.95
C THR A 656 -12.76 -2.10 32.71
N ASP A 657 -12.61 -0.80 32.75
CA ASP A 657 -12.69 0.06 31.57
C ASP A 657 -11.45 -0.12 30.71
N LEU A 658 -11.66 -0.44 29.44
CA LEU A 658 -10.62 -0.60 28.44
C LEU A 658 -10.66 0.59 27.46
N LEU A 659 -9.48 1.03 27.04
CA LEU A 659 -9.35 2.02 25.99
C LEU A 659 -8.68 1.35 24.79
N LEU A 660 -9.33 1.44 23.62
CA LEU A 660 -8.81 0.94 22.37
C LEU A 660 -8.40 2.13 21.50
N VAL A 661 -7.21 2.06 20.93
CA VAL A 661 -6.63 3.07 20.01
C VAL A 661 -6.45 2.46 18.62
N PRO A 662 -6.36 3.28 17.55
CA PRO A 662 -6.08 2.75 16.21
C PRO A 662 -4.83 1.86 16.21
N TYR A 663 -4.87 0.78 15.47
CA TYR A 663 -3.77 -0.18 15.32
C TYR A 663 -2.43 0.52 15.05
N ALA A 664 -2.44 1.48 14.14
CA ALA A 664 -1.27 2.25 13.75
C ALA A 664 -0.66 3.09 14.88
N SER A 665 -1.48 3.56 15.82
CA SER A 665 -1.06 4.37 16.96
C SER A 665 -0.48 3.51 18.10
N ALA A 666 -0.81 2.22 18.14
CA ALA A 666 -0.36 1.30 19.18
C ALA A 666 0.99 0.67 18.84
N LYS A 667 2.10 1.09 19.45
CA LYS A 667 3.42 0.44 19.27
C LYS A 667 3.54 -0.87 20.05
N LEU A 668 2.92 -0.97 21.21
CA LEU A 668 2.50 -2.23 21.83
C LEU A 668 0.99 -2.39 21.63
N ARG A 669 0.53 -3.60 21.30
CA ARG A 669 -0.85 -3.81 20.86
C ARG A 669 -1.37 -5.21 21.14
N VAL A 670 -2.66 -5.31 21.43
CA VAL A 670 -3.46 -6.54 21.36
C VAL A 670 -4.67 -6.20 20.49
N SER A 671 -4.70 -6.74 19.29
CA SER A 671 -5.73 -6.43 18.28
C SER A 671 -6.67 -7.60 18.01
N GLU A 672 -6.27 -8.82 18.39
CA GLU A 672 -7.14 -9.99 18.51
C GLU A 672 -7.35 -10.29 19.98
N ILE A 673 -8.50 -9.84 20.49
CA ILE A 673 -8.84 -9.83 21.94
C ILE A 673 -9.77 -11.00 22.20
N PRO A 674 -9.47 -11.90 23.18
CA PRO A 674 -10.40 -12.95 23.60
C PRO A 674 -11.73 -12.38 24.08
N LEU A 675 -12.82 -13.09 23.86
CA LEU A 675 -14.16 -12.73 24.33
C LEU A 675 -14.48 -13.40 25.67
N ILE A 676 -15.22 -12.70 26.52
CA ILE A 676 -15.74 -13.18 27.81
C ILE A 676 -17.26 -13.13 27.78
N LYS A 677 -17.89 -14.22 28.24
CA LYS A 677 -19.33 -14.34 28.48
C LYS A 677 -19.64 -14.36 29.96
#